data_f41299c300f24d0923a6493a67c2a5df
#
_entry.id   f41299c300f24d0923a6493a67c2a5df
#
_cell.length_a   1.000
_cell.length_b   1.000
_cell.length_c   1.000
_cell.angle_alpha   90.00
_cell.angle_beta   90.00
_cell.angle_gamma   90.00
#
_symmetry.space_group_name_H-M   'P 1'
#
loop_
_entity.id
_entity.type
_entity.pdbx_description
1 polymer ?
#
loop_
_entity_poly.entity_id
_entity_poly.type
_entity_poly.pdbx_seq_one_letter_code
_entity_poly.pdbx_strand_id
1 'polypeptide(L)'
;MIRLTSLTGLFLVASTIVFSQSTVFSQGIGPNLDAADISAPQWIWPTTSHESGSKAHLSKSFEVPPGSQKAKLVVLTEYCHALVQINGQVVASVRSYDDPIELNVLASLHPGKNTVSVQADAQEVAAALAVSLVLQTRQGERQIVTDSTWVSRSTPTISLGKVAARPWFVPRHAIEINPFDDYTQWMRALGEAPDSEPGQFQTMPGFEVRLIRAAAPDEGSWVSLAIDPQGRFVIGREGKGLLRMTLADDGDRVAKVETINDELLECRGLLFAHDSLYANANNSKGLYRLRDADGDDQFETVDLLYSSTGGVGHGRNDLALGPDGWVYSIHGDSVDLPTSLPDLTSPFREQRRGANTREGHVIRLNADGSKIELVTAGLRNPFGIDFNADGEMFTYDADAEHDMGAPWYRPTRVNQLVPGGDFGWRGVTGNWPPYFPDHPDNASPTLDIGKGSPTAVKFGHRSNYPQPYQDALYILDWAYGRVLVVHLVPRGAGYFGRAEPFLRGRPLNVTDLDFGPDGAMYLVTGGRKTQSGLYRVRYTGERENRPATAQQVARAQFTAGARRQRRTLEALLTPIGSDAVDQAWRWLASDDPQLVHAARMAIEHQPLDTWESRAIEEPNPRVAVNAMLSLARSGAPGIKPAIVNRLNGLAFEEISRRGLQAAIYTYQLCLTDDAEISAEQKRTAI
;
A
#
# COMPACT_ATOMS: atom_id res chain seq x y z
N MET A 1 -24.42 60.16 10.62
CA MET A 1 -23.74 61.44 10.67
C MET A 1 -22.46 61.25 11.44
N ILE A 2 -21.40 61.24 10.81
CA ILE A 2 -20.30 62.12 10.58
C ILE A 2 -19.30 61.41 9.67
N ARG A 3 -18.96 62.10 8.64
CA ARG A 3 -18.05 61.94 7.53
C ARG A 3 -16.59 61.72 8.00
N LEU A 4 -15.85 60.83 7.30
CA LEU A 4 -14.85 61.13 6.25
C LEU A 4 -13.68 62.03 6.65
N THR A 5 -12.47 61.54 6.49
CA THR A 5 -11.53 62.08 5.50
C THR A 5 -10.33 61.18 5.33
N SER A 6 -10.00 60.98 4.09
CA SER A 6 -8.84 60.36 3.44
C SER A 6 -7.51 61.00 3.81
N LEU A 7 -6.42 60.23 3.79
CA LEU A 7 -5.12 60.74 3.31
C LEU A 7 -4.32 59.58 2.70
N THR A 8 -4.18 59.72 1.40
CA THR A 8 -3.25 59.07 0.51
C THR A 8 -1.81 59.39 0.89
N GLY A 9 -0.97 58.38 0.99
CA GLY A 9 0.48 58.50 1.11
C GLY A 9 1.14 57.33 0.38
N LEU A 10 1.46 57.60 -0.87
CA LEU A 10 2.25 56.76 -1.79
C LEU A 10 3.70 56.73 -1.33
N PHE A 11 4.25 55.58 -0.96
CA PHE A 11 5.68 55.34 -1.00
C PHE A 11 5.95 54.07 -1.80
N LEU A 12 6.29 54.27 -3.07
CA LEU A 12 6.92 53.29 -3.93
C LEU A 12 8.37 53.14 -3.46
N VAL A 13 8.71 52.04 -2.83
CA VAL A 13 10.11 51.57 -2.76
C VAL A 13 10.24 50.41 -3.72
N ALA A 14 10.75 50.74 -4.90
CA ALA A 14 11.20 49.73 -5.87
C ALA A 14 12.46 49.08 -5.33
N SER A 15 12.35 47.96 -4.69
CA SER A 15 13.47 47.07 -4.43
C SER A 15 13.67 46.19 -5.65
N THR A 16 14.60 46.57 -6.48
CA THR A 16 15.13 45.79 -7.59
C THR A 16 15.83 44.54 -6.97
N ILE A 17 15.12 43.44 -6.85
CA ILE A 17 15.76 42.15 -6.60
C ILE A 17 16.35 41.72 -7.93
N VAL A 18 17.65 41.86 -8.04
CA VAL A 18 18.45 41.26 -9.11
C VAL A 18 18.37 39.76 -8.91
N PHE A 19 17.53 39.08 -9.68
CA PHE A 19 17.66 37.66 -9.89
C PHE A 19 18.99 37.42 -10.60
N SER A 20 20.03 37.06 -9.85
CA SER A 20 21.16 36.42 -10.44
C SER A 20 20.66 35.12 -11.05
N GLN A 21 20.55 35.05 -12.34
CA GLN A 21 20.49 33.80 -13.07
C GLN A 21 21.77 33.04 -12.74
N SER A 22 21.72 32.16 -11.73
CA SER A 22 22.63 31.07 -11.66
C SER A 22 22.31 30.20 -12.87
N THR A 23 23.11 30.39 -13.90
CA THR A 23 23.29 29.46 -15.00
C THR A 23 23.61 28.11 -14.34
N VAL A 24 22.57 27.29 -14.15
CA VAL A 24 22.77 25.86 -13.96
C VAL A 24 23.37 25.42 -15.27
N PHE A 25 24.68 25.23 -15.27
CA PHE A 25 25.35 24.44 -16.28
C PHE A 25 24.60 23.10 -16.34
N SER A 26 23.78 22.95 -17.37
CA SER A 26 23.46 21.64 -17.89
C SER A 26 24.80 21.09 -18.40
N GLN A 27 25.55 20.47 -17.51
CA GLN A 27 26.55 19.54 -17.97
C GLN A 27 25.75 18.46 -18.69
N GLY A 28 25.89 18.47 -20.01
CA GLY A 28 25.40 17.43 -20.85
C GLY A 28 25.74 16.11 -20.19
N ILE A 29 24.74 15.29 -19.96
CA ILE A 29 24.88 13.88 -19.69
C ILE A 29 25.74 13.39 -20.82
N GLY A 30 26.99 13.05 -20.52
CA GLY A 30 27.88 12.39 -21.45
C GLY A 30 27.20 11.14 -22.00
N PRO A 31 27.69 10.59 -23.11
CA PRO A 31 27.02 9.52 -23.82
C PRO A 31 26.67 8.40 -22.85
N ASN A 32 25.43 7.91 -22.96
CA ASN A 32 24.91 6.71 -22.31
C ASN A 32 26.05 5.76 -21.96
N LEU A 33 26.48 5.77 -20.71
CA LEU A 33 27.09 4.59 -20.15
C LEU A 33 25.97 3.56 -20.17
N ASP A 34 26.08 2.63 -21.09
CA ASP A 34 25.20 1.48 -21.20
C ASP A 34 24.89 1.00 -19.79
N ALA A 35 23.62 1.02 -19.42
CA ALA A 35 23.11 0.52 -18.15
C ALA A 35 23.36 -1.00 -17.96
N ALA A 36 24.25 -1.57 -18.78
CA ALA A 36 24.54 -2.99 -18.89
C ALA A 36 25.61 -3.52 -17.94
N ASP A 37 26.34 -2.66 -17.20
CA ASP A 37 27.50 -3.12 -16.42
C ASP A 37 27.48 -2.81 -14.92
N ILE A 38 26.40 -2.32 -14.36
CA ILE A 38 26.19 -2.34 -12.92
C ILE A 38 25.61 -3.71 -12.57
N SER A 39 26.47 -4.62 -12.09
CA SER A 39 26.01 -5.96 -11.70
C SER A 39 25.05 -5.84 -10.53
N ALA A 40 23.77 -6.07 -10.77
CA ALA A 40 22.77 -6.08 -9.69
C ALA A 40 23.14 -7.16 -8.66
N PRO A 41 23.07 -6.89 -7.34
CA PRO A 41 23.34 -7.87 -6.31
C PRO A 41 22.44 -9.09 -6.50
N GLN A 42 22.96 -10.26 -6.19
CA GLN A 42 22.22 -11.52 -6.24
C GLN A 42 21.89 -11.93 -4.81
N TRP A 43 20.74 -12.56 -4.65
CA TRP A 43 20.44 -13.31 -3.44
C TRP A 43 21.37 -14.48 -3.36
N ILE A 44 22.06 -14.65 -2.24
CA ILE A 44 22.99 -15.76 -2.03
C ILE A 44 22.68 -16.50 -0.72
N TRP A 45 23.02 -17.80 -0.74
CA TRP A 45 23.05 -18.67 0.45
C TRP A 45 24.09 -19.78 0.22
N PRO A 46 24.59 -20.44 1.27
CA PRO A 46 25.56 -21.53 1.09
C PRO A 46 25.03 -22.75 0.30
N THR A 47 23.71 -23.02 0.40
CA THR A 47 23.05 -24.19 -0.20
C THR A 47 21.72 -23.80 -0.82
N THR A 48 21.20 -24.63 -1.73
CA THR A 48 19.86 -24.43 -2.33
C THR A 48 18.72 -24.81 -1.40
N SER A 49 18.98 -25.64 -0.39
CA SER A 49 18.03 -26.06 0.64
C SER A 49 18.68 -25.95 2.01
N HIS A 50 17.94 -25.48 2.99
CA HIS A 50 18.39 -25.39 4.37
C HIS A 50 17.18 -25.46 5.31
N GLU A 51 17.45 -25.73 6.57
CA GLU A 51 16.44 -25.75 7.63
C GLU A 51 16.45 -24.45 8.42
N SER A 52 15.35 -24.13 9.08
CA SER A 52 15.30 -23.07 10.07
C SER A 52 16.39 -23.26 11.14
N GLY A 53 17.07 -22.19 11.54
CA GLY A 53 18.20 -22.24 12.45
C GLY A 53 19.56 -22.55 11.79
N SER A 54 19.59 -22.82 10.48
CA SER A 54 20.85 -23.01 9.75
C SER A 54 21.70 -21.74 9.76
N LYS A 55 23.01 -21.91 10.00
CA LYS A 55 23.96 -20.80 10.07
C LYS A 55 24.79 -20.68 8.81
N ALA A 56 24.88 -19.46 8.27
CA ALA A 56 25.74 -19.11 7.14
C ALA A 56 26.86 -18.17 7.58
N HIS A 57 28.09 -18.43 7.07
CA HIS A 57 29.23 -17.53 7.21
C HIS A 57 29.73 -17.19 5.82
N LEU A 58 29.37 -16.01 5.33
CA LEU A 58 29.61 -15.58 3.96
C LEU A 58 30.68 -14.50 3.96
N SER A 59 31.59 -14.51 2.98
CA SER A 59 32.63 -13.47 2.89
C SER A 59 33.06 -13.21 1.46
N LYS A 60 33.57 -11.99 1.26
CA LYS A 60 34.20 -11.52 0.03
C LYS A 60 35.37 -10.62 0.35
N SER A 61 36.54 -10.93 -0.21
CA SER A 61 37.69 -10.01 -0.19
C SER A 61 37.66 -9.11 -1.43
N PHE A 62 38.03 -7.85 -1.26
CA PHE A 62 38.05 -6.84 -2.32
C PHE A 62 39.13 -5.79 -2.07
N GLU A 63 39.54 -5.09 -3.13
CA GLU A 63 40.54 -4.01 -3.05
C GLU A 63 39.85 -2.66 -3.00
N VAL A 64 40.29 -1.80 -2.09
CA VAL A 64 39.90 -0.39 -1.97
C VAL A 64 40.98 0.50 -2.52
N PRO A 65 40.73 1.28 -3.60
CA PRO A 65 41.72 2.20 -4.14
C PRO A 65 42.09 3.30 -3.16
N PRO A 66 43.36 3.73 -3.16
CA PRO A 66 43.77 4.89 -2.39
C PRO A 66 42.96 6.14 -2.76
N GLY A 67 42.54 6.93 -1.74
CA GLY A 67 41.79 8.17 -1.96
C GLY A 67 40.33 7.98 -2.29
N SER A 68 39.74 6.84 -1.95
CA SER A 68 38.29 6.64 -1.95
C SER A 68 37.62 7.68 -1.04
N GLN A 69 36.51 8.30 -1.56
CA GLN A 69 35.90 9.46 -0.90
C GLN A 69 34.59 9.10 -0.18
N LYS A 70 33.86 8.08 -0.66
CA LYS A 70 32.64 7.60 -0.06
C LYS A 70 32.58 6.08 -0.17
N ALA A 71 31.94 5.44 0.80
CA ALA A 71 31.67 4.01 0.80
C ALA A 71 30.26 3.77 1.36
N LYS A 72 29.33 3.40 0.49
CA LYS A 72 27.94 3.13 0.87
C LYS A 72 27.70 1.63 0.87
N LEU A 73 27.38 1.08 2.04
CA LEU A 73 26.99 -0.32 2.22
C LEU A 73 25.46 -0.41 2.30
N VAL A 74 24.87 -1.30 1.50
CA VAL A 74 23.46 -1.67 1.57
C VAL A 74 23.36 -3.15 1.88
N VAL A 75 22.55 -3.52 2.85
CA VAL A 75 22.34 -4.90 3.27
C VAL A 75 20.85 -5.23 3.25
N LEU A 76 20.53 -6.36 2.66
CA LEU A 76 19.20 -6.92 2.53
C LEU A 76 19.17 -8.33 3.07
N THR A 77 18.15 -8.64 3.87
CA THR A 77 17.92 -9.98 4.36
C THR A 77 16.52 -10.47 4.03
N GLU A 78 16.37 -11.74 3.78
CA GLU A 78 15.09 -12.43 3.71
C GLU A 78 15.10 -13.64 4.61
N TYR A 79 14.17 -13.68 5.53
CA TYR A 79 13.97 -14.79 6.48
C TYR A 79 15.25 -15.22 7.21
N CYS A 80 16.21 -14.29 7.38
CA CYS A 80 17.41 -14.51 8.19
C CYS A 80 17.79 -13.24 8.98
N HIS A 81 18.46 -13.46 10.11
CA HIS A 81 19.16 -12.42 10.83
C HIS A 81 20.63 -12.41 10.36
N ALA A 82 21.17 -11.24 10.09
CA ALA A 82 22.54 -11.09 9.59
C ALA A 82 23.34 -10.08 10.40
N LEU A 83 24.53 -10.48 10.81
CA LEU A 83 25.55 -9.63 11.42
C LEU A 83 26.63 -9.37 10.36
N VAL A 84 26.78 -8.12 9.96
CA VAL A 84 27.72 -7.71 8.91
C VAL A 84 28.96 -7.12 9.54
N GLN A 85 30.11 -7.58 9.07
CA GLN A 85 31.43 -7.12 9.53
C GLN A 85 32.27 -6.65 8.35
N ILE A 86 33.07 -5.60 8.56
CA ILE A 86 34.13 -5.17 7.67
C ILE A 86 35.45 -5.30 8.44
N ASN A 87 36.38 -6.06 7.88
CA ASN A 87 37.71 -6.30 8.50
C ASN A 87 37.60 -6.83 9.96
N GLY A 88 36.54 -7.64 10.23
CA GLY A 88 36.28 -8.20 11.56
C GLY A 88 35.55 -7.26 12.53
N GLN A 89 35.33 -6.01 12.18
CA GLN A 89 34.53 -5.07 12.97
C GLN A 89 33.07 -5.10 12.56
N VAL A 90 32.16 -5.25 13.52
CA VAL A 90 30.71 -5.21 13.28
C VAL A 90 30.28 -3.81 12.84
N VAL A 91 29.62 -3.74 11.69
CA VAL A 91 29.11 -2.49 11.11
C VAL A 91 27.59 -2.46 11.03
N ALA A 92 26.91 -3.62 10.99
CA ALA A 92 25.47 -3.70 10.92
C ALA A 92 24.94 -4.98 11.54
N SER A 93 23.72 -4.91 12.09
CA SER A 93 22.88 -6.05 12.42
C SER A 93 21.51 -5.85 11.73
N VAL A 94 21.07 -6.81 10.95
CA VAL A 94 19.82 -6.75 10.15
C VAL A 94 18.99 -7.95 10.50
N ARG A 95 17.73 -7.74 10.86
CA ARG A 95 16.76 -8.82 11.14
C ARG A 95 15.88 -9.06 9.93
N SER A 96 15.23 -10.22 9.89
CA SER A 96 14.14 -10.46 8.96
C SER A 96 13.09 -9.35 9.07
N TYR A 97 12.59 -8.90 7.94
CA TYR A 97 11.57 -7.83 7.84
C TYR A 97 12.04 -6.41 8.23
N ASP A 98 13.30 -6.21 8.65
CA ASP A 98 13.83 -4.85 8.77
C ASP A 98 13.90 -4.18 7.39
N ASP A 99 13.77 -2.86 7.38
CA ASP A 99 14.08 -2.08 6.19
C ASP A 99 15.56 -2.27 5.81
N PRO A 100 15.92 -2.09 4.54
CA PRO A 100 17.29 -2.16 4.11
C PRO A 100 18.14 -1.20 4.92
N ILE A 101 19.28 -1.68 5.41
CA ILE A 101 20.23 -0.82 6.09
C ILE A 101 21.16 -0.20 5.05
N GLU A 102 21.21 1.13 5.03
CA GLU A 102 22.18 1.92 4.29
C GLU A 102 23.16 2.58 5.26
N LEU A 103 24.44 2.31 5.11
CA LEU A 103 25.50 2.82 5.99
C LEU A 103 26.64 3.44 5.19
N ASN A 104 27.20 4.52 5.72
CA ASN A 104 28.52 4.98 5.30
C ASN A 104 29.59 4.22 6.10
N VAL A 105 30.34 3.37 5.40
CA VAL A 105 31.35 2.49 6.00
C VAL A 105 32.78 2.88 5.64
N LEU A 106 33.01 4.09 5.15
CA LEU A 106 34.34 4.55 4.73
C LEU A 106 35.37 4.47 5.87
N ALA A 107 34.95 4.77 7.10
CA ALA A 107 35.83 4.71 8.27
C ALA A 107 36.25 3.27 8.66
N SER A 108 35.54 2.25 8.20
CA SER A 108 35.86 0.83 8.43
C SER A 108 36.71 0.21 7.32
N LEU A 109 37.07 0.99 6.30
CA LEU A 109 37.88 0.58 5.17
C LEU A 109 39.29 1.18 5.22
N HIS A 110 40.26 0.45 4.69
CA HIS A 110 41.60 0.96 4.46
C HIS A 110 42.04 0.75 3.01
N PRO A 111 43.00 1.52 2.47
CA PRO A 111 43.56 1.26 1.15
C PRO A 111 44.15 -0.14 1.04
N GLY A 112 43.90 -0.79 -0.09
CA GLY A 112 44.34 -2.16 -0.34
C GLY A 112 43.25 -3.20 0.00
N LYS A 113 43.66 -4.38 0.43
CA LYS A 113 42.78 -5.54 0.63
C LYS A 113 41.89 -5.37 1.86
N ASN A 114 40.60 -5.47 1.67
CA ASN A 114 39.57 -5.48 2.71
C ASN A 114 38.72 -6.74 2.59
N THR A 115 37.96 -7.07 3.64
CA THR A 115 37.04 -8.18 3.65
C THR A 115 35.70 -7.75 4.25
N VAL A 116 34.62 -7.99 3.54
CA VAL A 116 33.27 -7.98 4.09
C VAL A 116 32.85 -9.40 4.43
N SER A 117 32.33 -9.61 5.63
CA SER A 117 31.82 -10.91 6.08
C SER A 117 30.43 -10.75 6.71
N VAL A 118 29.62 -11.77 6.56
CA VAL A 118 28.27 -11.82 7.10
C VAL A 118 28.07 -13.15 7.83
N GLN A 119 27.70 -13.07 9.09
CA GLN A 119 27.17 -14.20 9.83
C GLN A 119 25.64 -14.10 9.78
N ALA A 120 24.98 -15.12 9.27
CA ALA A 120 23.53 -15.12 9.14
C ALA A 120 22.91 -16.39 9.72
N ASP A 121 21.81 -16.22 10.44
CA ASP A 121 21.00 -17.28 11.01
C ASP A 121 19.67 -17.33 10.29
N ALA A 122 19.41 -18.46 9.58
CA ALA A 122 18.15 -18.69 8.90
C ALA A 122 17.01 -18.79 9.90
N GLN A 123 16.01 -17.97 9.75
CA GLN A 123 14.77 -18.05 10.53
C GLN A 123 13.80 -19.03 9.87
N GLU A 124 13.86 -19.12 8.54
CA GLU A 124 12.98 -19.95 7.72
C GLU A 124 13.73 -20.57 6.52
N VAL A 125 13.10 -21.55 5.90
CA VAL A 125 13.66 -22.32 4.78
C VAL A 125 13.93 -21.52 3.50
N ALA A 126 13.46 -20.30 3.42
CA ALA A 126 13.67 -19.41 2.27
C ALA A 126 14.72 -18.31 2.55
N ALA A 127 15.56 -18.48 3.58
CA ALA A 127 16.55 -17.50 3.96
C ALA A 127 17.51 -17.15 2.82
N ALA A 128 17.77 -15.85 2.66
CA ALA A 128 18.70 -15.31 1.69
C ALA A 128 19.21 -13.94 2.13
N LEU A 129 20.37 -13.55 1.64
CA LEU A 129 20.91 -12.21 1.86
C LEU A 129 21.49 -11.63 0.57
N ALA A 130 21.52 -10.31 0.52
CA ALA A 130 22.19 -9.57 -0.53
C ALA A 130 22.91 -8.35 0.05
N VAL A 131 24.11 -8.09 -0.46
CA VAL A 131 24.95 -6.98 -0.05
C VAL A 131 25.40 -6.23 -1.30
N SER A 132 25.35 -4.90 -1.20
CA SER A 132 25.95 -3.99 -2.19
C SER A 132 26.83 -2.98 -1.47
N LEU A 133 28.10 -2.92 -1.80
CA LEU A 133 29.04 -1.90 -1.33
C LEU A 133 29.50 -1.06 -2.52
N VAL A 134 29.16 0.21 -2.51
CA VAL A 134 29.50 1.18 -3.56
C VAL A 134 30.63 2.09 -3.05
N LEU A 135 31.74 2.09 -3.75
CA LEU A 135 32.90 2.93 -3.48
C LEU A 135 32.97 4.06 -4.51
N GLN A 136 32.97 5.32 -4.06
CA GLN A 136 33.29 6.46 -4.93
C GLN A 136 34.77 6.77 -4.86
N THR A 137 35.46 6.64 -5.98
CA THR A 137 36.89 6.87 -6.13
C THR A 137 37.15 8.05 -7.08
N ARG A 138 38.37 8.51 -7.17
CA ARG A 138 38.76 9.55 -8.14
C ARG A 138 38.64 9.08 -9.60
N GLN A 139 38.55 7.76 -9.85
CA GLN A 139 38.47 7.15 -11.17
C GLN A 139 37.04 6.74 -11.54
N GLY A 140 36.06 7.02 -10.67
CA GLY A 140 34.67 6.65 -10.84
C GLY A 140 34.15 5.76 -9.72
N GLU A 141 32.95 5.20 -9.94
CA GLU A 141 32.27 4.33 -9.00
C GLU A 141 32.74 2.87 -9.18
N ARG A 142 32.97 2.18 -8.08
CA ARG A 142 33.27 0.75 -8.03
C ARG A 142 32.26 0.07 -7.11
N GLN A 143 31.68 -1.01 -7.57
CA GLN A 143 30.67 -1.75 -6.84
C GLN A 143 31.14 -3.18 -6.52
N ILE A 144 30.93 -3.59 -5.27
CA ILE A 144 31.11 -4.95 -4.78
C ILE A 144 29.73 -5.46 -4.37
N VAL A 145 29.27 -6.51 -5.06
CA VAL A 145 27.93 -7.07 -4.82
C VAL A 145 28.02 -8.54 -4.46
N THR A 146 26.93 -9.04 -3.83
CA THR A 146 26.75 -10.48 -3.67
C THR A 146 26.52 -11.17 -5.00
N ASP A 147 27.28 -12.23 -5.22
CA ASP A 147 27.23 -13.11 -6.38
C ASP A 147 27.81 -14.49 -6.02
N SER A 148 27.93 -15.39 -6.97
CA SER A 148 28.52 -16.73 -6.78
C SER A 148 30.03 -16.71 -6.44
N THR A 149 30.70 -15.57 -6.49
CA THR A 149 32.12 -15.43 -6.09
C THR A 149 32.30 -15.18 -4.60
N TRP A 150 31.24 -14.97 -3.85
CA TRP A 150 31.30 -15.01 -2.38
C TRP A 150 31.50 -16.45 -1.92
N VAL A 151 32.13 -16.59 -0.76
CA VAL A 151 32.44 -17.91 -0.22
C VAL A 151 31.81 -18.12 1.16
N SER A 152 31.41 -19.36 1.42
CA SER A 152 31.03 -19.83 2.74
C SER A 152 32.06 -20.87 3.18
N ARG A 153 32.89 -20.56 4.19
CA ARG A 153 33.96 -21.45 4.67
C ARG A 153 34.82 -22.03 3.54
N SER A 154 35.17 -21.22 2.55
CA SER A 154 35.95 -21.57 1.36
C SER A 154 35.20 -22.25 0.22
N THR A 155 33.90 -22.51 0.35
CA THR A 155 33.05 -23.02 -0.75
C THR A 155 32.29 -21.85 -1.38
N PRO A 156 32.22 -21.74 -2.72
CA PRO A 156 31.40 -20.73 -3.39
C PRO A 156 29.95 -20.79 -2.95
N THR A 157 29.34 -19.64 -2.81
CA THR A 157 27.90 -19.53 -2.52
C THR A 157 27.05 -19.83 -3.73
N ILE A 158 25.78 -20.14 -3.51
CA ILE A 158 24.82 -20.36 -4.58
C ILE A 158 24.05 -19.06 -4.80
N SER A 159 23.95 -18.65 -6.06
CA SER A 159 23.04 -17.57 -6.46
C SER A 159 21.61 -18.10 -6.49
N LEU A 160 20.75 -17.40 -5.76
CA LEU A 160 19.31 -17.67 -5.69
C LEU A 160 18.50 -16.72 -6.60
N GLY A 161 19.16 -16.03 -7.52
CA GLY A 161 18.58 -15.10 -8.47
C GLY A 161 18.94 -13.64 -8.19
N LYS A 162 18.74 -12.80 -9.18
CA LYS A 162 18.98 -11.35 -9.05
C LYS A 162 18.03 -10.76 -8.02
N VAL A 163 18.55 -9.83 -7.22
CA VAL A 163 17.70 -8.95 -6.42
C VAL A 163 16.91 -8.13 -7.42
N ALA A 164 15.65 -8.46 -7.60
CA ALA A 164 14.74 -7.61 -8.35
C ALA A 164 14.80 -6.19 -7.72
N ALA A 165 14.79 -5.15 -8.55
CA ALA A 165 14.77 -3.79 -8.04
C ALA A 165 13.67 -3.71 -6.97
N ARG A 166 14.10 -3.58 -5.72
CA ARG A 166 13.17 -3.61 -4.58
C ARG A 166 12.69 -2.21 -4.28
N PRO A 167 11.49 -2.05 -3.72
CA PRO A 167 10.98 -0.75 -3.31
C PRO A 167 11.95 0.06 -2.44
N TRP A 168 12.78 -0.59 -1.64
CA TRP A 168 13.74 0.05 -0.76
C TRP A 168 15.07 0.49 -1.41
N PHE A 169 15.32 0.13 -2.67
CA PHE A 169 16.38 0.74 -3.49
C PHE A 169 15.86 1.94 -4.27
N VAL A 170 14.57 2.10 -4.33
CA VAL A 170 13.91 3.24 -4.96
C VAL A 170 13.78 4.33 -3.90
N PRO A 171 14.03 5.61 -4.21
CA PRO A 171 13.64 6.73 -3.36
C PRO A 171 12.20 6.52 -2.88
N ARG A 172 11.83 7.06 -1.72
CA ARG A 172 10.51 6.87 -1.08
C ARG A 172 9.30 7.00 -2.03
N HIS A 173 9.50 7.50 -3.21
CA HIS A 173 8.51 7.59 -4.29
C HIS A 173 8.82 6.52 -5.33
N ALA A 174 7.95 5.51 -5.44
CA ALA A 174 8.11 4.41 -6.40
C ALA A 174 8.07 4.88 -7.86
N ILE A 175 7.41 6.01 -8.12
CA ILE A 175 7.26 6.60 -9.44
C ILE A 175 7.82 8.00 -9.44
N GLU A 176 8.89 8.23 -10.20
CA GLU A 176 9.37 9.57 -10.49
C GLU A 176 8.44 10.27 -11.46
N ILE A 177 8.14 11.55 -11.17
CA ILE A 177 7.43 12.42 -12.11
C ILE A 177 8.38 12.69 -13.27
N ASN A 178 7.98 12.32 -14.46
CA ASN A 178 8.72 12.63 -15.68
C ASN A 178 8.04 13.78 -16.47
N PRO A 179 8.69 14.30 -17.53
CA PRO A 179 8.12 15.38 -18.32
C PRO A 179 6.77 15.08 -18.99
N PHE A 180 6.40 13.79 -19.07
CA PHE A 180 5.09 13.38 -19.56
C PHE A 180 4.01 13.47 -18.49
N ASP A 181 4.35 13.39 -17.20
CA ASP A 181 3.41 13.45 -16.09
C ASP A 181 2.98 14.91 -15.86
N ASP A 182 1.73 15.21 -16.17
CA ASP A 182 1.14 16.55 -16.09
C ASP A 182 -0.15 16.50 -15.27
N TYR A 183 -0.11 17.05 -14.05
CA TYR A 183 -1.27 17.09 -13.16
C TYR A 183 -2.46 17.83 -13.76
N THR A 184 -2.24 18.75 -14.71
CA THR A 184 -3.29 19.54 -15.35
C THR A 184 -3.81 18.93 -16.65
N GLN A 185 -3.31 17.77 -17.06
CA GLN A 185 -3.66 17.12 -18.32
C GLN A 185 -5.19 16.91 -18.47
N TRP A 186 -5.89 16.66 -17.38
CA TRP A 186 -7.33 16.41 -17.35
C TRP A 186 -8.15 17.64 -17.84
N MET A 187 -7.61 18.86 -17.71
CA MET A 187 -8.29 20.06 -18.18
C MET A 187 -8.47 20.07 -19.70
N ARG A 188 -7.67 19.30 -20.43
CA ARG A 188 -7.79 19.15 -21.88
C ARG A 188 -9.03 18.37 -22.32
N ALA A 189 -9.60 17.60 -21.41
CA ALA A 189 -10.84 16.85 -21.62
C ALA A 189 -12.10 17.60 -21.16
N LEU A 190 -11.98 18.87 -20.74
CA LEU A 190 -13.15 19.72 -20.43
C LEU A 190 -13.82 20.22 -21.71
N GLY A 191 -15.16 20.21 -21.71
CA GLY A 191 -15.98 20.63 -22.85
C GLY A 191 -16.03 19.55 -23.94
N GLU A 192 -16.11 20.01 -25.21
CA GLU A 192 -16.16 19.14 -26.40
C GLU A 192 -14.75 18.78 -26.92
N ALA A 193 -13.77 18.76 -26.06
CA ALA A 193 -12.41 18.38 -26.45
C ALA A 193 -12.42 16.94 -26.98
N PRO A 194 -11.73 16.67 -28.12
CA PRO A 194 -11.65 15.32 -28.64
C PRO A 194 -10.95 14.40 -27.63
N ASP A 195 -11.41 13.14 -27.58
CA ASP A 195 -10.73 12.09 -26.83
C ASP A 195 -9.26 11.98 -27.25
N SER A 196 -8.44 11.44 -26.37
CA SER A 196 -7.06 11.09 -26.73
C SER A 196 -7.07 10.11 -27.88
N GLU A 197 -6.50 10.52 -28.99
CA GLU A 197 -6.22 9.62 -30.10
C GLU A 197 -5.21 8.55 -29.65
N PRO A 198 -5.37 7.29 -30.08
CA PRO A 198 -4.47 6.20 -29.69
C PRO A 198 -2.97 6.49 -29.87
N GLY A 199 -2.60 7.31 -30.86
CA GLY A 199 -1.21 7.75 -31.10
C GLY A 199 -0.64 8.70 -30.03
N GLN A 200 -1.44 9.18 -29.09
CA GLN A 200 -1.01 10.03 -27.96
C GLN A 200 -0.72 9.24 -26.69
N PHE A 201 -0.91 7.92 -26.71
CA PHE A 201 -0.62 7.05 -25.59
C PHE A 201 0.81 6.55 -25.59
N GLN A 202 1.39 6.44 -24.39
CA GLN A 202 2.61 5.66 -24.12
C GLN A 202 2.20 4.38 -23.40
N THR A 203 2.51 3.23 -23.99
CA THR A 203 2.19 1.90 -23.45
C THR A 203 3.45 1.11 -23.18
N MET A 204 3.33 0.11 -22.32
CA MET A 204 4.34 -0.94 -22.21
C MET A 204 4.49 -1.68 -23.55
N PRO A 205 5.72 -2.14 -23.90
CA PRO A 205 5.93 -2.92 -25.13
C PRO A 205 5.01 -4.14 -25.22
N GLY A 206 4.44 -4.37 -26.39
CA GLY A 206 3.51 -5.47 -26.66
C GLY A 206 2.05 -5.17 -26.30
N PHE A 207 1.73 -3.96 -25.83
CA PHE A 207 0.36 -3.56 -25.57
C PHE A 207 -0.12 -2.52 -26.58
N GLU A 208 -1.38 -2.65 -26.97
CA GLU A 208 -2.07 -1.76 -27.90
C GLU A 208 -3.33 -1.20 -27.25
N VAL A 209 -3.55 0.11 -27.40
CA VAL A 209 -4.76 0.82 -26.89
C VAL A 209 -5.63 1.23 -28.05
N ARG A 210 -6.94 0.99 -27.91
CA ARG A 210 -7.93 1.41 -28.89
C ARG A 210 -9.14 2.07 -28.23
N LEU A 211 -9.55 3.22 -28.76
CA LEU A 211 -10.83 3.84 -28.41
C LEU A 211 -11.97 3.00 -29.05
N ILE A 212 -12.87 2.51 -28.22
CA ILE A 212 -14.06 1.77 -28.65
C ILE A 212 -15.24 2.71 -28.88
N ARG A 213 -15.41 3.70 -27.98
CA ARG A 213 -16.48 4.68 -28.06
C ARG A 213 -16.20 5.90 -27.21
N ALA A 214 -16.50 7.08 -27.71
CA ALA A 214 -16.62 8.31 -26.95
C ALA A 214 -18.05 8.46 -26.42
N ALA A 215 -18.21 9.14 -25.27
CA ALA A 215 -19.52 9.48 -24.74
C ALA A 215 -20.26 10.46 -25.66
N ALA A 216 -21.57 10.22 -25.86
CA ALA A 216 -22.43 11.19 -26.51
C ALA A 216 -22.72 12.39 -25.58
N PRO A 217 -23.04 13.60 -26.10
CA PRO A 217 -23.22 14.80 -25.29
C PRO A 217 -24.29 14.67 -24.18
N ASP A 218 -25.32 13.85 -24.40
CA ASP A 218 -26.42 13.59 -23.45
C ASP A 218 -26.09 12.54 -22.40
N GLU A 219 -25.00 11.80 -22.55
CA GLU A 219 -24.57 10.78 -21.59
C GLU A 219 -23.81 11.37 -20.40
N GLY A 220 -23.24 12.56 -20.55
CA GLY A 220 -22.43 13.21 -19.53
C GLY A 220 -21.09 12.51 -19.30
N SER A 221 -20.53 12.70 -18.14
CA SER A 221 -19.25 12.10 -17.75
C SER A 221 -19.44 10.74 -17.04
N TRP A 222 -18.52 9.80 -17.24
CA TRP A 222 -18.57 8.45 -16.71
C TRP A 222 -17.65 8.29 -15.53
N VAL A 223 -18.05 7.51 -14.52
CA VAL A 223 -17.29 7.37 -13.26
C VAL A 223 -16.97 5.95 -12.84
N SER A 224 -17.72 4.95 -13.36
CA SER A 224 -17.51 3.54 -13.02
C SER A 224 -17.84 2.62 -14.18
N LEU A 225 -17.32 1.39 -14.09
CA LEU A 225 -17.46 0.34 -15.08
C LEU A 225 -17.63 -1.01 -14.39
N ALA A 226 -18.61 -1.80 -14.85
CA ALA A 226 -18.65 -3.23 -14.57
C ALA A 226 -18.99 -3.99 -15.87
N ILE A 227 -18.52 -5.22 -15.96
CA ILE A 227 -18.85 -6.11 -17.10
C ILE A 227 -19.81 -7.19 -16.60
N ASP A 228 -20.97 -7.30 -17.23
CA ASP A 228 -21.98 -8.28 -16.85
C ASP A 228 -21.62 -9.72 -17.30
N PRO A 229 -22.34 -10.74 -16.82
CA PRO A 229 -22.08 -12.13 -17.20
C PRO A 229 -22.19 -12.41 -18.70
N GLN A 230 -22.89 -11.55 -19.46
CA GLN A 230 -23.04 -11.62 -20.91
C GLN A 230 -21.94 -10.88 -21.68
N GLY A 231 -21.00 -10.23 -20.95
CA GLY A 231 -19.89 -9.47 -21.52
C GLY A 231 -20.26 -8.05 -21.98
N ARG A 232 -21.40 -7.51 -21.53
CA ARG A 232 -21.82 -6.13 -21.78
C ARG A 232 -21.28 -5.20 -20.70
N PHE A 233 -21.04 -3.94 -21.06
CA PHE A 233 -20.48 -2.94 -20.15
C PHE A 233 -21.59 -2.16 -19.48
N VAL A 234 -21.59 -2.11 -18.16
CA VAL A 234 -22.44 -1.22 -17.38
C VAL A 234 -21.59 -0.03 -16.89
N ILE A 235 -22.06 1.17 -17.24
CA ILE A 235 -21.35 2.44 -16.98
C ILE A 235 -22.15 3.26 -16.00
N GLY A 236 -21.53 3.67 -14.89
CA GLY A 236 -22.06 4.68 -13.98
C GLY A 236 -21.79 6.09 -14.48
N ARG A 237 -22.84 6.91 -14.53
CA ARG A 237 -22.74 8.32 -14.92
C ARG A 237 -22.42 9.19 -13.70
N GLU A 238 -21.60 10.25 -13.88
CA GLU A 238 -21.27 11.21 -12.81
C GLU A 238 -22.53 11.93 -12.28
N GLY A 239 -23.50 12.16 -13.14
CA GLY A 239 -24.76 12.77 -12.75
C GLY A 239 -25.74 11.73 -12.23
N LYS A 240 -26.51 11.15 -13.12
CA LYS A 240 -27.65 10.30 -12.82
C LYS A 240 -27.72 9.11 -13.77
N GLY A 241 -27.94 7.93 -13.23
CA GLY A 241 -28.31 6.74 -13.98
C GLY A 241 -27.13 5.86 -14.41
N LEU A 242 -27.51 4.71 -14.96
CA LEU A 242 -26.64 3.65 -15.47
C LEU A 242 -26.92 3.40 -16.95
N LEU A 243 -25.86 3.27 -17.74
CA LEU A 243 -25.94 2.85 -19.14
C LEU A 243 -25.44 1.41 -19.27
N ARG A 244 -26.04 0.65 -20.18
CA ARG A 244 -25.54 -0.64 -20.62
C ARG A 244 -25.13 -0.58 -22.09
N MET A 245 -23.93 -1.04 -22.40
CA MET A 245 -23.35 -1.01 -23.73
C MET A 245 -23.04 -2.41 -24.21
N THR A 246 -23.52 -2.76 -25.39
CA THR A 246 -23.23 -4.03 -26.06
C THR A 246 -22.27 -3.78 -27.21
N LEU A 247 -21.18 -4.55 -27.27
CA LEU A 247 -20.26 -4.50 -28.42
C LEU A 247 -20.90 -5.13 -29.66
N ALA A 248 -20.46 -4.66 -30.83
CA ALA A 248 -20.70 -5.37 -32.09
C ALA A 248 -19.91 -6.69 -32.13
N ASP A 249 -20.28 -7.58 -33.05
CA ASP A 249 -19.62 -8.90 -33.19
C ASP A 249 -18.11 -8.83 -33.46
N ASP A 250 -17.65 -7.73 -34.05
CA ASP A 250 -16.21 -7.47 -34.28
C ASP A 250 -15.46 -7.06 -32.98
N GLY A 251 -16.19 -6.75 -31.90
CA GLY A 251 -15.64 -6.30 -30.63
C GLY A 251 -14.94 -4.94 -30.66
N ASP A 252 -15.03 -4.21 -31.78
CA ASP A 252 -14.25 -2.99 -32.03
C ASP A 252 -15.08 -1.71 -31.90
N ARG A 253 -16.37 -1.83 -31.66
CA ARG A 253 -17.31 -0.70 -31.49
C ARG A 253 -18.52 -1.11 -30.65
N VAL A 254 -19.17 -0.14 -30.05
CA VAL A 254 -20.47 -0.33 -29.38
C VAL A 254 -21.59 -0.38 -30.42
N ALA A 255 -22.39 -1.43 -30.41
CA ALA A 255 -23.55 -1.62 -31.29
C ALA A 255 -24.82 -1.05 -30.68
N LYS A 256 -25.00 -1.11 -29.36
CA LYS A 256 -26.21 -0.70 -28.64
C LYS A 256 -25.84 -0.02 -27.32
N VAL A 257 -26.56 1.04 -26.99
CA VAL A 257 -26.53 1.72 -25.69
C VAL A 257 -27.94 1.78 -25.14
N GLU A 258 -28.11 1.42 -23.86
CA GLU A 258 -29.41 1.38 -23.18
C GLU A 258 -29.26 2.06 -21.82
N THR A 259 -30.28 2.81 -21.39
CA THR A 259 -30.38 3.25 -20.01
C THR A 259 -31.10 2.14 -19.22
N ILE A 260 -30.40 1.60 -18.22
CA ILE A 260 -30.90 0.49 -17.37
C ILE A 260 -31.33 0.94 -15.97
N ASN A 261 -30.98 2.15 -15.61
CA ASN A 261 -31.48 2.85 -14.43
C ASN A 261 -31.36 4.35 -14.67
N ASP A 262 -32.34 5.13 -14.25
CA ASP A 262 -32.32 6.59 -14.38
C ASP A 262 -32.67 7.31 -13.07
N GLU A 263 -32.51 6.65 -11.93
CA GLU A 263 -32.82 7.18 -10.60
C GLU A 263 -31.60 7.37 -9.72
N LEU A 264 -30.68 6.40 -9.70
CA LEU A 264 -29.51 6.41 -8.84
C LEU A 264 -28.51 7.51 -9.23
N LEU A 265 -27.96 8.20 -8.24
CA LEU A 265 -27.09 9.36 -8.45
C LEU A 265 -25.63 8.99 -8.22
N GLU A 266 -24.80 9.20 -9.26
CA GLU A 266 -23.35 9.03 -9.21
C GLU A 266 -22.93 7.67 -8.62
N CYS A 267 -23.23 6.58 -9.33
CA CYS A 267 -22.80 5.24 -8.94
C CYS A 267 -21.28 5.11 -9.18
N ARG A 268 -20.47 5.19 -8.13
CA ARG A 268 -19.00 5.10 -8.20
C ARG A 268 -18.48 3.67 -8.12
N GLY A 269 -19.26 2.74 -7.58
CA GLY A 269 -18.91 1.33 -7.51
C GLY A 269 -20.03 0.50 -8.13
N LEU A 270 -19.68 -0.43 -9.01
CA LEU A 270 -20.58 -1.37 -9.67
C LEU A 270 -20.01 -2.77 -9.56
N LEU A 271 -20.86 -3.74 -9.23
CA LEU A 271 -20.45 -5.13 -9.08
C LEU A 271 -21.58 -6.10 -9.48
N PHE A 272 -21.31 -7.00 -10.42
CA PHE A 272 -22.16 -8.15 -10.67
C PHE A 272 -21.79 -9.30 -9.73
N ALA A 273 -22.73 -9.70 -8.88
CA ALA A 273 -22.60 -10.84 -7.97
C ALA A 273 -24.00 -11.34 -7.58
N HIS A 274 -24.13 -12.60 -7.21
CA HIS A 274 -25.36 -13.18 -6.67
C HIS A 274 -26.58 -12.89 -7.56
N ASP A 275 -26.43 -13.07 -8.85
CA ASP A 275 -27.45 -12.79 -9.87
C ASP A 275 -28.08 -11.39 -9.77
N SER A 276 -27.27 -10.41 -9.37
CA SER A 276 -27.69 -9.03 -9.14
C SER A 276 -26.60 -8.05 -9.55
N LEU A 277 -26.99 -6.81 -9.85
CA LEU A 277 -26.07 -5.68 -9.93
C LEU A 277 -26.09 -4.90 -8.61
N TYR A 278 -24.95 -4.82 -7.94
CA TYR A 278 -24.77 -3.94 -6.79
C TYR A 278 -24.23 -2.60 -7.26
N ALA A 279 -24.77 -1.50 -6.70
CA ALA A 279 -24.38 -0.14 -7.04
C ALA A 279 -24.17 0.70 -5.77
N ASN A 280 -22.95 1.25 -5.63
CA ASN A 280 -22.64 2.20 -4.58
C ASN A 280 -22.92 3.62 -5.08
N ALA A 281 -24.15 4.09 -4.83
CA ALA A 281 -24.65 5.36 -5.33
C ALA A 281 -24.27 6.51 -4.37
N ASN A 282 -23.17 7.20 -4.70
CA ASN A 282 -22.56 8.19 -3.83
C ASN A 282 -23.50 9.33 -3.42
N ASN A 283 -24.16 9.95 -4.41
CA ASN A 283 -25.06 11.08 -4.15
C ASN A 283 -26.45 10.63 -3.68
N SER A 284 -26.83 9.39 -3.91
CA SER A 284 -28.01 8.74 -3.28
C SER A 284 -27.72 8.22 -1.86
N LYS A 285 -26.47 8.33 -1.39
CA LYS A 285 -25.98 7.95 -0.06
C LYS A 285 -26.30 6.51 0.36
N GLY A 286 -26.20 5.56 -0.56
CA GLY A 286 -26.50 4.17 -0.27
C GLY A 286 -25.84 3.16 -1.18
N LEU A 287 -25.78 1.92 -0.68
CA LEU A 287 -25.51 0.72 -1.46
C LEU A 287 -26.81 0.07 -1.83
N TYR A 288 -27.01 -0.10 -3.11
CA TYR A 288 -28.22 -0.65 -3.71
C TYR A 288 -27.95 -1.98 -4.38
N ARG A 289 -28.98 -2.83 -4.44
CA ARG A 289 -29.01 -4.06 -5.22
C ARG A 289 -30.13 -3.96 -6.26
N LEU A 290 -29.77 -4.11 -7.52
CA LEU A 290 -30.69 -4.11 -8.66
C LEU A 290 -30.84 -5.55 -9.15
N ARG A 291 -32.10 -5.98 -9.36
CA ARG A 291 -32.44 -7.32 -9.81
C ARG A 291 -33.42 -7.28 -10.97
N ASP A 292 -33.14 -8.13 -11.94
CA ASP A 292 -34.06 -8.55 -12.96
C ASP A 292 -34.95 -9.67 -12.35
N ALA A 293 -36.19 -9.37 -12.05
CA ALA A 293 -37.07 -10.24 -11.28
C ALA A 293 -37.85 -11.23 -12.16
N ASP A 294 -38.10 -10.89 -13.42
CA ASP A 294 -38.91 -11.69 -14.35
C ASP A 294 -38.10 -12.27 -15.54
N GLY A 295 -36.80 -11.90 -15.63
CA GLY A 295 -35.86 -12.44 -16.62
C GLY A 295 -35.96 -11.76 -18.00
N ASP A 296 -36.50 -10.55 -18.07
CA ASP A 296 -36.62 -9.77 -19.30
C ASP A 296 -35.40 -8.88 -19.59
N ASP A 297 -34.33 -9.00 -18.77
CA ASP A 297 -33.08 -8.26 -18.87
C ASP A 297 -33.18 -6.78 -18.47
N GLN A 298 -34.19 -6.42 -17.66
CA GLN A 298 -34.34 -5.12 -17.03
C GLN A 298 -34.22 -5.26 -15.52
N PHE A 299 -33.98 -4.15 -14.81
CA PHE A 299 -33.85 -4.12 -13.35
C PHE A 299 -35.04 -3.43 -12.70
N GLU A 300 -36.16 -4.16 -12.50
CA GLU A 300 -37.39 -3.61 -11.92
C GLU A 300 -37.26 -3.42 -10.42
N THR A 301 -36.42 -4.24 -9.77
CA THR A 301 -36.25 -4.20 -8.32
C THR A 301 -34.98 -3.47 -7.97
N VAL A 302 -35.12 -2.38 -7.19
CA VAL A 302 -33.99 -1.59 -6.68
C VAL A 302 -34.08 -1.53 -5.15
N ASP A 303 -33.34 -2.38 -4.48
CA ASP A 303 -33.32 -2.49 -3.01
C ASP A 303 -32.20 -1.65 -2.41
N LEU A 304 -32.49 -0.79 -1.44
CA LEU A 304 -31.48 -0.14 -0.61
C LEU A 304 -31.02 -1.13 0.47
N LEU A 305 -29.79 -1.63 0.38
CA LEU A 305 -29.23 -2.57 1.35
C LEU A 305 -28.58 -1.87 2.54
N TYR A 306 -27.90 -0.75 2.30
CA TYR A 306 -27.22 0.02 3.35
C TYR A 306 -27.28 1.50 3.04
N SER A 307 -27.74 2.29 4.01
CA SER A 307 -27.71 3.75 3.98
C SER A 307 -26.60 4.27 4.89
N SER A 308 -25.79 5.18 4.40
CA SER A 308 -24.71 5.81 5.18
C SER A 308 -24.89 7.33 5.24
N THR A 309 -24.43 7.95 6.31
CA THR A 309 -24.44 9.39 6.53
C THR A 309 -23.13 10.05 6.10
N GLY A 310 -22.99 11.35 6.32
CA GLY A 310 -21.81 12.12 5.94
C GLY A 310 -21.90 12.78 4.57
N GLY A 311 -20.75 13.18 4.06
CA GLY A 311 -20.60 13.90 2.79
C GLY A 311 -20.54 13.01 1.55
N VAL A 312 -20.31 13.65 0.40
CA VAL A 312 -20.21 12.98 -0.91
C VAL A 312 -18.88 13.27 -1.63
N GLY A 313 -18.00 14.07 -1.06
CA GLY A 313 -16.68 14.40 -1.62
C GLY A 313 -15.79 13.17 -1.75
N HIS A 314 -15.10 12.80 -0.69
CA HIS A 314 -14.47 11.50 -0.55
C HIS A 314 -15.56 10.51 -0.10
N GLY A 315 -16.27 9.97 -1.07
CA GLY A 315 -17.59 9.40 -0.85
C GLY A 315 -17.64 7.89 -0.76
N ARG A 316 -18.75 7.36 -1.25
CA ARG A 316 -19.03 5.93 -1.40
C ARG A 316 -18.46 5.51 -2.72
N ASN A 317 -17.45 4.69 -2.68
CA ASN A 317 -16.63 4.37 -3.84
C ASN A 317 -16.86 2.92 -4.30
N ASP A 318 -15.84 2.20 -4.70
CA ASP A 318 -15.93 0.92 -5.41
C ASP A 318 -16.44 -0.25 -4.56
N LEU A 319 -16.75 -1.35 -5.25
CA LEU A 319 -17.25 -2.61 -4.72
C LEU A 319 -16.40 -3.79 -5.21
N ALA A 320 -16.21 -4.79 -4.36
CA ALA A 320 -15.61 -6.06 -4.77
C ALA A 320 -16.31 -7.25 -4.11
N LEU A 321 -16.31 -8.39 -4.81
CA LEU A 321 -16.74 -9.67 -4.24
C LEU A 321 -15.57 -10.34 -3.54
N GLY A 322 -15.69 -10.56 -2.23
CA GLY A 322 -14.69 -11.27 -1.46
C GLY A 322 -14.69 -12.79 -1.74
N PRO A 323 -13.58 -13.47 -1.43
CA PRO A 323 -13.47 -14.93 -1.56
C PRO A 323 -14.41 -15.68 -0.61
N ASP A 324 -14.96 -15.00 0.38
CA ASP A 324 -15.97 -15.47 1.34
C ASP A 324 -17.42 -15.30 0.81
N GLY A 325 -17.58 -14.75 -0.39
CA GLY A 325 -18.87 -14.49 -1.00
C GLY A 325 -19.58 -13.24 -0.46
N TRP A 326 -18.90 -12.41 0.34
CA TRP A 326 -19.46 -11.14 0.80
C TRP A 326 -19.13 -10.01 -0.18
N VAL A 327 -20.01 -9.03 -0.25
CA VAL A 327 -19.77 -7.77 -0.99
C VAL A 327 -19.03 -6.81 -0.09
N TYR A 328 -17.88 -6.33 -0.54
CA TYR A 328 -17.07 -5.32 0.15
C TYR A 328 -17.28 -3.96 -0.48
N SER A 329 -17.50 -2.95 0.34
CA SER A 329 -17.70 -1.56 -0.06
C SER A 329 -16.68 -0.65 0.60
N ILE A 330 -15.97 0.13 -0.20
CA ILE A 330 -14.94 1.06 0.27
C ILE A 330 -15.45 2.49 0.26
N HIS A 331 -15.11 3.23 1.31
CA HIS A 331 -15.59 4.59 1.57
C HIS A 331 -14.41 5.52 1.89
N GLY A 332 -14.48 6.76 1.40
CA GLY A 332 -13.57 7.83 1.80
C GLY A 332 -14.01 8.54 3.09
N ASP A 333 -13.15 9.40 3.61
CA ASP A 333 -13.27 10.07 4.92
C ASP A 333 -14.39 11.11 5.03
N SER A 334 -15.09 11.41 3.95
CA SER A 334 -16.31 12.23 3.99
C SER A 334 -17.55 11.43 4.40
N VAL A 335 -17.50 10.11 4.33
CA VAL A 335 -18.57 9.23 4.81
C VAL A 335 -18.36 8.97 6.30
N ASP A 336 -19.43 9.10 7.08
CA ASP A 336 -19.33 8.88 8.51
C ASP A 336 -19.01 7.41 8.82
N LEU A 337 -18.06 7.20 9.72
CA LEU A 337 -17.70 5.86 10.18
C LEU A 337 -18.89 5.23 10.93
N PRO A 338 -19.34 4.02 10.57
CA PRO A 338 -20.48 3.39 11.24
C PRO A 338 -20.14 3.02 12.69
N THR A 339 -21.02 3.41 13.62
CA THR A 339 -20.86 3.15 15.06
C THR A 339 -21.77 2.04 15.58
N SER A 340 -22.74 1.61 14.78
CA SER A 340 -23.75 0.61 15.16
C SER A 340 -23.52 -0.77 14.55
N LEU A 341 -22.55 -0.90 13.64
CA LEU A 341 -22.22 -2.19 13.03
C LEU A 341 -21.29 -3.01 13.94
N PRO A 342 -21.32 -4.35 13.86
CA PRO A 342 -20.22 -5.18 14.30
C PRO A 342 -18.91 -4.65 13.73
N ASP A 343 -17.91 -4.47 14.57
CA ASP A 343 -16.68 -3.76 14.23
C ASP A 343 -15.47 -4.65 14.52
N LEU A 344 -14.75 -4.99 13.46
CA LEU A 344 -13.53 -5.78 13.53
C LEU A 344 -12.29 -4.93 13.84
N THR A 345 -12.40 -3.59 13.85
CA THR A 345 -11.28 -2.73 14.24
C THR A 345 -11.04 -2.79 15.75
N SER A 346 -9.86 -2.39 16.19
CA SER A 346 -9.54 -2.44 17.62
C SER A 346 -10.57 -1.69 18.48
N PRO A 347 -11.08 -2.29 19.58
CA PRO A 347 -11.99 -1.63 20.52
C PRO A 347 -11.33 -0.44 21.25
N PHE A 348 -10.01 -0.29 21.16
CA PHE A 348 -9.24 0.79 21.77
C PHE A 348 -8.96 1.97 20.83
N ARG A 349 -9.56 1.98 19.64
CA ARG A 349 -9.48 3.13 18.73
C ARG A 349 -10.08 4.39 19.35
N GLU A 350 -9.58 5.57 18.95
CA GLU A 350 -10.12 6.86 19.36
C GLU A 350 -11.63 6.98 19.12
N GLN A 351 -12.08 6.44 18.00
CA GLN A 351 -13.51 6.34 17.66
C GLN A 351 -14.33 5.74 18.81
N ARG A 352 -13.86 4.68 19.43
CA ARG A 352 -14.52 4.00 20.54
C ARG A 352 -14.52 4.82 21.83
N ARG A 353 -13.64 5.81 21.94
CA ARG A 353 -13.58 6.77 23.04
C ARG A 353 -14.45 8.00 22.82
N GLY A 354 -15.28 8.01 21.76
CA GLY A 354 -16.22 9.09 21.45
C GLY A 354 -15.65 10.20 20.57
N ALA A 355 -14.44 10.06 20.04
CA ALA A 355 -13.87 11.01 19.10
C ALA A 355 -14.43 10.80 17.68
N ASN A 356 -14.83 11.90 17.01
CA ASN A 356 -15.13 11.88 15.58
C ASN A 356 -13.82 12.06 14.81
N THR A 357 -13.30 11.01 14.22
CA THR A 357 -11.99 10.97 13.60
C THR A 357 -12.00 11.21 12.09
N ARG A 358 -13.16 11.10 11.44
CA ARG A 358 -13.32 11.23 9.96
C ARG A 358 -12.32 10.36 9.21
N GLU A 359 -12.67 9.12 9.00
CA GLU A 359 -11.80 8.11 8.39
C GLU A 359 -12.49 7.40 7.25
N GLY A 360 -11.75 7.19 6.16
CA GLY A 360 -12.14 6.22 5.15
C GLY A 360 -12.10 4.82 5.73
N HIS A 361 -12.98 3.95 5.25
CA HIS A 361 -13.20 2.62 5.83
C HIS A 361 -13.75 1.62 4.81
N VAL A 362 -13.73 0.35 5.18
CA VAL A 362 -14.36 -0.72 4.41
C VAL A 362 -15.41 -1.40 5.27
N ILE A 363 -16.61 -1.55 4.73
CA ILE A 363 -17.63 -2.45 5.26
C ILE A 363 -17.77 -3.67 4.34
N ARG A 364 -18.30 -4.78 4.89
CA ARG A 364 -18.74 -5.91 4.09
C ARG A 364 -20.15 -6.30 4.45
N LEU A 365 -20.87 -6.85 3.49
CA LEU A 365 -22.25 -7.32 3.68
C LEU A 365 -22.47 -8.63 2.93
N ASN A 366 -23.37 -9.46 3.46
CA ASN A 366 -23.84 -10.63 2.74
C ASN A 366 -24.79 -10.24 1.57
N ALA A 367 -25.12 -11.19 0.72
CA ALA A 367 -25.82 -10.93 -0.54
C ALA A 367 -27.13 -10.13 -0.42
N ASP A 368 -27.86 -10.27 0.69
CA ASP A 368 -29.14 -9.59 0.92
C ASP A 368 -29.04 -8.37 1.87
N GLY A 369 -27.83 -8.03 2.35
CA GLY A 369 -27.61 -6.92 3.28
C GLY A 369 -28.11 -7.15 4.70
N SER A 370 -28.57 -8.35 5.05
CA SER A 370 -29.06 -8.67 6.41
C SER A 370 -27.95 -8.73 7.46
N LYS A 371 -26.70 -8.88 7.04
CA LYS A 371 -25.49 -8.84 7.87
C LYS A 371 -24.49 -7.85 7.29
N ILE A 372 -24.06 -6.90 8.10
CA ILE A 372 -23.09 -5.88 7.69
C ILE A 372 -22.07 -5.72 8.81
N GLU A 373 -20.78 -5.60 8.46
CA GLU A 373 -19.67 -5.46 9.41
C GLU A 373 -18.69 -4.38 8.95
N LEU A 374 -18.10 -3.65 9.89
CA LEU A 374 -16.97 -2.77 9.65
C LEU A 374 -15.68 -3.59 9.70
N VAL A 375 -14.91 -3.62 8.61
CA VAL A 375 -13.75 -4.49 8.44
C VAL A 375 -12.45 -3.81 8.85
N THR A 376 -12.21 -2.60 8.32
CA THR A 376 -10.97 -1.83 8.51
C THR A 376 -11.24 -0.34 8.32
N ALA A 377 -10.35 0.52 8.84
CA ALA A 377 -10.50 1.96 8.73
C ALA A 377 -9.15 2.69 8.77
N GLY A 378 -9.16 4.02 8.91
CA GLY A 378 -7.94 4.83 8.92
C GLY A 378 -7.43 5.17 7.52
N LEU A 379 -8.26 5.07 6.50
CA LEU A 379 -7.98 5.49 5.12
C LEU A 379 -8.39 6.95 4.91
N ARG A 380 -7.88 7.60 3.85
CA ARG A 380 -8.28 8.97 3.49
C ARG A 380 -9.35 8.96 2.38
N ASN A 381 -8.94 8.68 1.17
CA ASN A 381 -9.82 8.65 0.01
C ASN A 381 -9.46 7.46 -0.89
N PRO A 382 -9.60 6.24 -0.39
CA PRO A 382 -9.46 5.07 -1.23
C PRO A 382 -10.66 5.05 -2.21
N PHE A 383 -10.38 4.78 -3.48
CA PHE A 383 -11.47 4.72 -4.46
C PHE A 383 -11.75 3.28 -4.88
N GLY A 384 -10.76 2.57 -5.43
CA GLY A 384 -10.90 1.19 -5.86
C GLY A 384 -10.58 0.17 -4.77
N ILE A 385 -11.17 -1.02 -4.89
CA ILE A 385 -10.93 -2.18 -4.03
C ILE A 385 -10.98 -3.45 -4.86
N ASP A 386 -10.01 -4.37 -4.69
CA ASP A 386 -10.05 -5.67 -5.34
C ASP A 386 -9.26 -6.74 -4.56
N PHE A 387 -9.46 -8.01 -4.90
CA PHE A 387 -8.84 -9.16 -4.28
C PHE A 387 -7.87 -9.84 -5.23
N ASN A 388 -6.67 -10.21 -4.73
CA ASN A 388 -5.76 -11.04 -5.50
C ASN A 388 -6.18 -12.52 -5.50
N ALA A 389 -5.46 -13.35 -6.26
CA ALA A 389 -5.74 -14.79 -6.36
C ALA A 389 -5.58 -15.55 -5.02
N ASP A 390 -4.83 -15.01 -4.06
CA ASP A 390 -4.72 -15.55 -2.69
C ASP A 390 -5.88 -15.12 -1.77
N GLY A 391 -6.81 -14.31 -2.26
CA GLY A 391 -7.94 -13.76 -1.49
C GLY A 391 -7.56 -12.62 -0.56
N GLU A 392 -6.49 -11.91 -0.84
CA GLU A 392 -6.05 -10.74 -0.07
C GLU A 392 -6.55 -9.45 -0.73
N MET A 393 -7.08 -8.55 0.07
CA MET A 393 -7.75 -7.31 -0.34
C MET A 393 -6.74 -6.16 -0.46
N PHE A 394 -6.87 -5.35 -1.52
CA PHE A 394 -5.99 -4.20 -1.78
C PHE A 394 -6.77 -2.96 -2.21
N THR A 395 -6.17 -1.81 -1.94
CA THR A 395 -6.65 -0.50 -2.41
C THR A 395 -5.47 0.42 -2.76
N TYR A 396 -5.78 1.49 -3.50
CA TYR A 396 -4.89 2.62 -3.73
C TYR A 396 -5.49 3.84 -3.04
N ASP A 397 -4.82 4.33 -1.97
CA ASP A 397 -5.32 5.42 -1.13
C ASP A 397 -4.64 6.75 -1.46
N ALA A 398 -5.35 7.83 -1.23
CA ALA A 398 -4.90 9.20 -1.51
C ALA A 398 -3.78 9.66 -0.58
N ASP A 399 -3.07 10.69 -1.02
CA ASP A 399 -2.08 11.41 -0.25
C ASP A 399 -2.69 12.42 0.74
N ALA A 400 -1.82 13.05 1.55
CA ALA A 400 -2.16 14.19 2.41
C ALA A 400 -1.28 15.39 2.02
N GLU A 401 -1.86 16.35 1.30
CA GLU A 401 -1.11 17.43 0.62
C GLU A 401 -0.59 18.50 1.57
N HIS A 402 -1.25 18.75 2.70
CA HIS A 402 -0.88 19.76 3.68
C HIS A 402 -0.80 19.15 5.07
N ASP A 403 0.12 18.20 5.21
CA ASP A 403 0.32 17.49 6.45
C ASP A 403 0.77 18.46 7.56
N MET A 404 0.12 18.42 8.72
CA MET A 404 0.28 19.39 9.84
C MET A 404 0.06 20.87 9.46
N GLY A 405 -0.70 21.16 8.41
CA GLY A 405 -0.85 22.52 7.90
C GLY A 405 0.42 23.08 7.24
N ALA A 406 1.44 22.27 7.02
CA ALA A 406 2.67 22.64 6.34
C ALA A 406 2.64 22.21 4.86
N PRO A 407 3.46 22.82 3.99
CA PRO A 407 3.43 22.56 2.54
C PRO A 407 4.10 21.26 2.10
N TRP A 408 4.40 20.35 2.99
CA TRP A 408 4.81 18.99 2.65
C TRP A 408 3.60 18.09 2.52
N TYR A 409 3.80 16.90 1.96
CA TYR A 409 2.74 15.94 1.75
C TYR A 409 3.18 14.51 2.07
N ARG A 410 2.19 13.66 2.30
CA ARG A 410 2.35 12.21 2.42
C ARG A 410 2.04 11.54 1.09
N PRO A 411 2.79 10.50 0.70
CA PRO A 411 2.57 9.83 -0.58
C PRO A 411 1.22 9.12 -0.63
N THR A 412 0.67 9.02 -1.85
CA THR A 412 -0.35 8.03 -2.14
C THR A 412 0.24 6.64 -1.97
N ARG A 413 -0.56 5.65 -1.61
CA ARG A 413 -0.05 4.33 -1.27
C ARG A 413 -0.98 3.19 -1.66
N VAL A 414 -0.38 2.07 -2.02
CA VAL A 414 -1.07 0.79 -2.11
C VAL A 414 -1.07 0.15 -0.73
N ASN A 415 -2.23 -0.20 -0.23
CA ASN A 415 -2.42 -0.87 1.05
C ASN A 415 -3.02 -2.27 0.84
N GLN A 416 -2.43 -3.27 1.49
CA GLN A 416 -3.12 -4.52 1.76
C GLN A 416 -4.09 -4.27 2.91
N LEU A 417 -5.37 -4.39 2.64
CA LEU A 417 -6.41 -4.19 3.64
C LEU A 417 -6.64 -5.51 4.41
N VAL A 418 -6.53 -5.43 5.73
CA VAL A 418 -6.70 -6.59 6.61
C VAL A 418 -7.81 -6.31 7.62
N PRO A 419 -8.57 -7.33 8.04
CA PRO A 419 -9.52 -7.18 9.14
C PRO A 419 -8.84 -6.65 10.40
N GLY A 420 -9.46 -5.67 11.04
CA GLY A 420 -8.88 -4.99 12.20
C GLY A 420 -7.83 -3.93 11.88
N GLY A 421 -7.47 -3.75 10.62
CA GLY A 421 -6.44 -2.79 10.19
C GLY A 421 -6.83 -1.34 10.46
N ASP A 422 -5.82 -0.54 10.83
CA ASP A 422 -5.88 0.93 10.91
C ASP A 422 -4.74 1.48 10.07
N PHE A 423 -5.05 2.34 9.09
CA PHE A 423 -4.07 2.90 8.16
C PHE A 423 -3.63 4.32 8.56
N GLY A 424 -4.09 4.79 9.72
CA GLY A 424 -3.58 5.97 10.42
C GLY A 424 -4.19 7.30 10.03
N TRP A 425 -5.01 7.41 8.99
CA TRP A 425 -5.65 8.67 8.63
C TRP A 425 -6.71 9.09 9.66
N ARG A 426 -6.65 10.37 10.05
CA ARG A 426 -7.64 11.06 10.89
C ARG A 426 -7.92 12.43 10.30
N GLY A 427 -9.09 12.61 9.68
CA GLY A 427 -9.48 13.85 9.03
C GLY A 427 -9.96 14.95 10.00
N VAL A 428 -9.71 14.82 11.30
CA VAL A 428 -10.12 15.83 12.30
C VAL A 428 -9.31 17.10 12.21
N THR A 429 -10.00 18.22 12.32
CA THR A 429 -9.36 19.53 12.29
C THR A 429 -8.64 19.80 13.61
N GLY A 430 -7.38 20.22 13.53
CA GLY A 430 -6.58 20.71 14.68
C GLY A 430 -5.75 19.63 15.40
N ASN A 431 -5.94 18.36 15.08
CA ASN A 431 -5.12 17.28 15.60
C ASN A 431 -4.23 16.72 14.50
N TRP A 432 -2.99 16.40 14.88
CA TRP A 432 -2.05 15.73 14.02
C TRP A 432 -2.47 14.27 13.80
N PRO A 433 -2.79 13.84 12.58
CA PRO A 433 -3.15 12.46 12.36
C PRO A 433 -1.92 11.56 12.47
N PRO A 434 -2.00 10.39 13.12
CA PRO A 434 -0.90 9.42 13.19
C PRO A 434 -0.71 8.69 11.86
N TYR A 435 -0.55 9.44 10.78
CA TYR A 435 -0.46 8.94 9.41
C TYR A 435 1.00 8.61 9.03
N PHE A 436 1.72 7.93 9.92
CA PHE A 436 3.07 7.44 9.66
C PHE A 436 3.02 5.94 9.36
N PRO A 437 3.63 5.46 8.28
CA PRO A 437 3.62 4.04 7.93
C PRO A 437 4.17 3.12 9.01
N ASP A 438 5.16 3.59 9.74
CA ASP A 438 5.85 2.87 10.81
C ASP A 438 5.29 3.17 12.21
N HIS A 439 4.18 3.91 12.31
CA HIS A 439 3.51 4.13 13.59
C HIS A 439 3.00 2.80 14.15
N PRO A 440 3.23 2.49 15.44
CA PRO A 440 2.89 1.18 16.03
C PRO A 440 1.41 0.79 15.98
N ASP A 441 0.51 1.75 15.81
CA ASP A 441 -0.93 1.50 15.67
C ASP A 441 -1.34 1.14 14.25
N ASN A 442 -0.51 1.47 13.26
CA ASN A 442 -0.89 1.33 11.88
C ASN A 442 -0.59 -0.07 11.33
N ALA A 443 -1.47 -0.54 10.46
CA ALA A 443 -1.13 -1.59 9.51
C ALA A 443 -0.07 -1.04 8.53
N SER A 444 0.94 -1.84 8.24
CA SER A 444 2.04 -1.42 7.34
C SER A 444 1.53 -1.28 5.90
N PRO A 445 1.84 -0.18 5.19
CA PRO A 445 1.52 -0.06 3.76
C PRO A 445 2.33 -1.07 2.94
N THR A 446 1.79 -1.43 1.78
CA THR A 446 2.48 -2.33 0.84
C THR A 446 3.49 -1.56 0.00
N LEU A 447 3.14 -0.37 -0.47
CA LEU A 447 3.99 0.44 -1.35
C LEU A 447 3.57 1.91 -1.35
N ASP A 448 4.52 2.81 -1.15
CA ASP A 448 4.34 4.24 -1.41
C ASP A 448 4.52 4.52 -2.91
N ILE A 449 3.57 5.21 -3.52
CA ILE A 449 3.59 5.54 -4.95
C ILE A 449 4.18 6.94 -5.21
N GLY A 450 3.92 7.88 -4.34
CA GLY A 450 4.29 9.28 -4.53
C GLY A 450 3.07 10.16 -4.76
N LYS A 451 3.21 11.21 -5.57
CA LYS A 451 2.08 12.07 -5.95
C LYS A 451 1.13 11.32 -6.86
N GLY A 452 -0.16 11.44 -6.59
CA GLY A 452 -1.17 10.77 -7.38
C GLY A 452 -2.58 11.24 -7.05
N SER A 453 -3.51 10.79 -7.87
CA SER A 453 -4.96 11.00 -7.70
C SER A 453 -5.66 9.66 -7.89
N PRO A 454 -5.70 8.82 -6.85
CA PRO A 454 -6.24 7.49 -6.91
C PRO A 454 -7.68 7.42 -7.42
N THR A 455 -7.94 6.48 -8.34
CA THR A 455 -9.25 6.02 -8.72
C THR A 455 -9.30 4.49 -8.59
N ALA A 456 -9.85 3.77 -9.55
CA ALA A 456 -10.04 2.31 -9.44
C ALA A 456 -8.72 1.53 -9.31
N VAL A 457 -8.86 0.32 -8.79
CA VAL A 457 -7.84 -0.72 -8.81
C VAL A 457 -8.45 -2.05 -9.27
N LYS A 458 -7.67 -2.88 -9.97
CA LYS A 458 -8.12 -4.21 -10.42
C LYS A 458 -6.95 -5.15 -10.62
N PHE A 459 -7.08 -6.40 -10.18
CA PHE A 459 -6.10 -7.45 -10.48
C PHE A 459 -6.27 -7.99 -11.90
N GLY A 460 -5.12 -8.31 -12.51
CA GLY A 460 -5.06 -8.78 -13.89
C GLY A 460 -5.43 -10.25 -14.11
N HIS A 461 -5.85 -11.00 -13.09
CA HIS A 461 -6.01 -12.47 -13.17
C HIS A 461 -7.07 -12.94 -14.18
N ARG A 462 -7.99 -12.08 -14.60
CA ARG A 462 -8.95 -12.36 -15.69
C ARG A 462 -8.40 -12.00 -17.07
N SER A 463 -7.19 -11.39 -17.14
CA SER A 463 -6.59 -11.01 -18.41
C SER A 463 -5.98 -12.20 -19.15
N ASN A 464 -5.79 -12.02 -20.44
CA ASN A 464 -5.00 -12.92 -21.26
C ASN A 464 -3.55 -12.40 -21.44
N TYR A 465 -3.06 -11.55 -20.55
CA TYR A 465 -1.73 -10.97 -20.57
C TYR A 465 -0.64 -11.98 -20.15
N PRO A 466 0.65 -11.69 -20.32
CA PRO A 466 1.72 -12.50 -19.76
C PRO A 466 1.61 -12.61 -18.23
N GLN A 467 2.06 -13.75 -17.67
CA GLN A 467 1.89 -14.07 -16.24
C GLN A 467 2.24 -12.93 -15.26
N PRO A 468 3.34 -12.18 -15.40
CA PRO A 468 3.64 -11.10 -14.47
C PRO A 468 2.56 -9.99 -14.42
N TYR A 469 1.82 -9.81 -15.51
CA TYR A 469 0.73 -8.85 -15.65
C TYR A 469 -0.62 -9.42 -15.21
N GLN A 470 -0.80 -10.75 -15.26
CA GLN A 470 -1.98 -11.42 -14.69
C GLN A 470 -1.98 -11.35 -13.17
N ASP A 471 -0.82 -11.53 -12.53
CA ASP A 471 -0.68 -11.51 -11.08
C ASP A 471 -0.61 -10.10 -10.49
N ALA A 472 -0.52 -9.07 -11.35
CA ALA A 472 -0.30 -7.70 -10.94
C ALA A 472 -1.61 -6.97 -10.59
N LEU A 473 -1.50 -5.95 -9.72
CA LEU A 473 -2.53 -4.98 -9.43
C LEU A 473 -2.36 -3.77 -10.36
N TYR A 474 -3.39 -3.44 -11.12
CA TYR A 474 -3.48 -2.19 -11.87
C TYR A 474 -4.10 -1.13 -11.00
N ILE A 475 -3.46 0.04 -10.92
CA ILE A 475 -3.94 1.20 -10.17
C ILE A 475 -4.03 2.41 -11.10
N LEU A 476 -5.09 3.17 -10.97
CA LEU A 476 -5.42 4.29 -11.84
C LEU A 476 -5.11 5.60 -11.14
N ASP A 477 -4.49 6.51 -11.88
CA ASP A 477 -4.14 7.86 -11.41
C ASP A 477 -4.76 8.90 -12.35
N TRP A 478 -5.90 9.42 -11.91
CA TRP A 478 -6.77 10.29 -12.68
C TRP A 478 -6.12 11.61 -13.11
N ALA A 479 -5.50 12.32 -12.16
CA ALA A 479 -4.97 13.66 -12.44
C ALA A 479 -3.71 13.63 -13.31
N TYR A 480 -2.87 12.60 -13.14
CA TYR A 480 -1.65 12.47 -13.94
C TYR A 480 -1.86 11.71 -15.25
N GLY A 481 -3.05 11.19 -15.51
CA GLY A 481 -3.38 10.51 -16.76
C GLY A 481 -2.56 9.26 -16.99
N ARG A 482 -2.54 8.36 -16.00
CA ARG A 482 -1.74 7.13 -16.08
C ARG A 482 -2.42 5.94 -15.40
N VAL A 483 -2.11 4.77 -15.92
CA VAL A 483 -2.32 3.49 -15.27
C VAL A 483 -0.96 2.96 -14.86
N LEU A 484 -0.80 2.59 -13.61
CA LEU A 484 0.39 1.93 -13.10
C LEU A 484 0.08 0.44 -12.91
N VAL A 485 1.09 -0.39 -13.14
CA VAL A 485 1.04 -1.81 -12.79
C VAL A 485 1.92 -2.06 -11.58
N VAL A 486 1.37 -2.70 -10.56
CA VAL A 486 2.03 -3.01 -9.30
C VAL A 486 2.24 -4.51 -9.20
N HIS A 487 3.49 -4.93 -9.30
CA HIS A 487 3.90 -6.32 -9.11
C HIS A 487 4.04 -6.58 -7.61
N LEU A 488 3.14 -7.39 -7.07
CA LEU A 488 3.12 -7.77 -5.66
C LEU A 488 3.96 -9.02 -5.43
N VAL A 489 4.82 -8.97 -4.42
CA VAL A 489 5.66 -10.09 -4.01
C VAL A 489 5.33 -10.46 -2.58
N PRO A 490 4.89 -11.70 -2.32
CA PRO A 490 4.61 -12.16 -0.97
C PRO A 490 5.85 -12.06 -0.07
N ARG A 491 5.67 -11.50 1.13
CA ARG A 491 6.71 -11.37 2.16
C ARG A 491 6.12 -11.71 3.53
N GLY A 492 6.42 -12.91 4.04
CA GLY A 492 5.77 -13.42 5.24
C GLY A 492 4.25 -13.46 5.10
N ALA A 493 3.55 -12.90 6.06
CA ALA A 493 2.09 -12.83 6.07
C ALA A 493 1.51 -11.64 5.27
N GLY A 494 2.36 -10.81 4.66
CA GLY A 494 1.98 -9.67 3.85
C GLY A 494 2.63 -9.66 2.47
N TYR A 495 2.70 -8.47 1.88
CA TYR A 495 3.28 -8.23 0.56
C TYR A 495 4.15 -6.98 0.57
N PHE A 496 5.08 -6.91 -0.34
CA PHE A 496 5.64 -5.66 -0.81
C PHE A 496 5.37 -5.52 -2.31
N GLY A 497 5.47 -4.29 -2.83
CA GLY A 497 5.15 -4.00 -4.22
C GLY A 497 6.27 -3.28 -4.96
N ARG A 498 6.25 -3.40 -6.28
CA ARG A 498 6.99 -2.56 -7.21
C ARG A 498 6.02 -2.04 -8.26
N ALA A 499 5.95 -0.73 -8.42
CA ALA A 499 5.12 -0.11 -9.46
C ALA A 499 5.96 0.31 -10.66
N GLU A 500 5.34 0.22 -11.84
CA GLU A 500 5.88 0.78 -13.07
C GLU A 500 4.75 1.36 -13.93
N PRO A 501 5.03 2.36 -14.78
CA PRO A 501 4.03 2.90 -15.69
C PRO A 501 3.62 1.86 -16.72
N PHE A 502 2.30 1.59 -16.80
CA PHE A 502 1.71 0.69 -17.77
C PHE A 502 1.17 1.42 -19.00
N LEU A 503 0.41 2.48 -18.74
CA LEU A 503 -0.22 3.32 -19.77
C LEU A 503 -0.21 4.78 -19.32
N ARG A 504 0.09 5.70 -20.22
CA ARG A 504 -0.01 7.16 -20.03
C ARG A 504 -0.68 7.81 -21.22
N GLY A 505 -1.43 8.88 -20.98
CA GLY A 505 -2.09 9.68 -22.01
C GLY A 505 -2.27 11.13 -21.62
N ARG A 506 -2.65 11.98 -22.59
CA ARG A 506 -2.95 13.41 -22.42
C ARG A 506 -4.04 13.87 -23.38
N PRO A 507 -5.31 13.93 -22.95
CA PRO A 507 -5.81 13.56 -21.63
C PRO A 507 -5.99 12.04 -21.46
N LEU A 508 -5.92 11.56 -20.21
CA LEU A 508 -6.30 10.20 -19.83
C LEU A 508 -6.85 10.21 -18.40
N ASN A 509 -8.07 10.67 -18.24
CA ASN A 509 -8.73 10.84 -16.95
C ASN A 509 -9.40 9.52 -16.54
N VAL A 510 -8.60 8.51 -16.26
CA VAL A 510 -9.07 7.16 -15.95
C VAL A 510 -9.87 7.13 -14.65
N THR A 511 -11.11 6.69 -14.73
CA THR A 511 -11.99 6.54 -13.57
C THR A 511 -12.12 5.10 -13.12
N ASP A 512 -12.24 4.15 -14.06
CA ASP A 512 -12.43 2.74 -13.72
C ASP A 512 -11.90 1.81 -14.81
N LEU A 513 -11.73 0.53 -14.46
CA LEU A 513 -11.31 -0.53 -15.38
C LEU A 513 -11.91 -1.89 -15.00
N ASP A 514 -12.09 -2.75 -16.00
CA ASP A 514 -12.37 -4.17 -15.80
C ASP A 514 -11.81 -5.02 -16.95
N PHE A 515 -11.78 -6.34 -16.78
CA PHE A 515 -11.29 -7.28 -17.78
C PHE A 515 -12.48 -8.01 -18.46
N GLY A 516 -12.55 -7.91 -19.77
CA GLY A 516 -13.60 -8.52 -20.58
C GLY A 516 -13.45 -10.04 -20.75
N PRO A 517 -14.48 -10.70 -21.31
CA PRO A 517 -14.44 -12.13 -21.61
C PRO A 517 -13.32 -12.51 -22.60
N ASP A 518 -12.91 -11.56 -23.45
CA ASP A 518 -11.78 -11.69 -24.37
C ASP A 518 -10.41 -11.61 -23.70
N GLY A 519 -10.38 -11.39 -22.37
CA GLY A 519 -9.17 -11.19 -21.58
C GLY A 519 -8.43 -9.87 -21.83
N ALA A 520 -9.05 -8.93 -22.54
CA ALA A 520 -8.56 -7.57 -22.69
C ALA A 520 -8.97 -6.71 -21.48
N MET A 521 -8.16 -5.70 -21.15
CA MET A 521 -8.56 -4.65 -20.22
C MET A 521 -9.46 -3.66 -20.96
N TYR A 522 -10.55 -3.30 -20.31
CA TYR A 522 -11.40 -2.18 -20.70
C TYR A 522 -11.30 -1.11 -19.62
N LEU A 523 -11.09 0.13 -20.01
CA LEU A 523 -11.03 1.26 -19.10
C LEU A 523 -11.93 2.40 -19.58
N VAL A 524 -12.45 3.14 -18.62
CA VAL A 524 -13.26 4.33 -18.89
C VAL A 524 -12.55 5.56 -18.36
N THR A 525 -12.73 6.64 -19.09
CA THR A 525 -12.30 7.99 -18.70
C THR A 525 -13.51 8.84 -18.34
N GLY A 526 -13.32 9.87 -17.53
CA GLY A 526 -14.39 10.78 -17.14
C GLY A 526 -14.15 11.46 -15.80
N GLY A 527 -15.24 11.79 -15.11
CA GLY A 527 -15.24 12.54 -13.86
C GLY A 527 -15.03 14.04 -14.07
N ARG A 528 -15.51 14.86 -13.14
CA ARG A 528 -15.43 16.35 -13.18
C ARG A 528 -15.93 16.96 -14.48
N LYS A 529 -16.98 16.36 -15.07
CA LYS A 529 -17.60 16.82 -16.35
C LYS A 529 -16.65 16.78 -17.54
N THR A 530 -15.61 15.98 -17.49
CA THR A 530 -14.69 15.78 -18.62
C THR A 530 -15.33 14.84 -19.64
N GLN A 531 -14.90 14.97 -20.91
CA GLN A 531 -15.27 14.05 -21.98
C GLN A 531 -14.86 12.62 -21.58
N SER A 532 -15.74 11.65 -21.89
CA SER A 532 -15.54 10.25 -21.52
C SER A 532 -15.35 9.36 -22.74
N GLY A 533 -14.57 8.32 -22.56
CA GLY A 533 -14.31 7.31 -23.56
C GLY A 533 -14.18 5.90 -22.95
N LEU A 534 -14.58 4.90 -23.70
CA LEU A 534 -14.34 3.48 -23.42
C LEU A 534 -13.17 3.03 -24.29
N TYR A 535 -12.09 2.58 -23.65
CA TYR A 535 -10.88 2.12 -24.32
C TYR A 535 -10.68 0.63 -24.07
N ARG A 536 -10.11 -0.07 -25.05
CA ARG A 536 -9.65 -1.46 -24.91
C ARG A 536 -8.14 -1.52 -25.00
N VAL A 537 -7.51 -2.25 -24.08
CA VAL A 537 -6.06 -2.51 -24.07
C VAL A 537 -5.85 -4.01 -24.27
N ARG A 538 -5.09 -4.39 -25.30
CA ARG A 538 -4.77 -5.79 -25.63
C ARG A 538 -3.28 -6.02 -25.63
N TYR A 539 -2.89 -7.24 -25.27
CA TYR A 539 -1.53 -7.72 -25.46
C TYR A 539 -1.41 -8.39 -26.82
N THR A 540 -0.49 -7.92 -27.64
CA THR A 540 -0.22 -8.40 -29.02
C THR A 540 1.14 -9.06 -29.15
N GLY A 541 1.94 -9.10 -28.08
CA GLY A 541 3.26 -9.71 -28.06
C GLY A 541 3.25 -11.22 -27.88
N GLU A 542 4.43 -11.83 -27.93
CA GLU A 542 4.63 -13.25 -27.66
C GLU A 542 4.57 -13.53 -26.14
N ARG A 543 3.97 -14.67 -25.78
CA ARG A 543 3.92 -15.12 -24.38
C ARG A 543 5.09 -16.05 -24.10
N GLU A 544 5.97 -15.64 -23.18
CA GLU A 544 6.97 -16.54 -22.61
C GLU A 544 6.42 -17.24 -21.37
N ASN A 545 6.32 -18.54 -21.41
CA ASN A 545 5.95 -19.36 -20.26
C ASN A 545 7.23 -19.85 -19.58
N ARG A 546 7.63 -19.22 -18.47
CA ARG A 546 8.79 -19.65 -17.67
C ARG A 546 8.31 -20.38 -16.42
N PRO A 547 8.64 -21.66 -16.23
CA PRO A 547 8.28 -22.38 -15.01
C PRO A 547 8.95 -21.75 -13.79
N ALA A 548 8.23 -21.74 -12.66
CA ALA A 548 8.76 -21.26 -11.39
C ALA A 548 9.94 -22.13 -10.94
N THR A 549 10.98 -21.51 -10.41
CA THR A 549 12.12 -22.20 -9.81
C THR A 549 11.71 -22.88 -8.49
N ALA A 550 12.45 -23.92 -8.09
CA ALA A 550 12.20 -24.61 -6.82
C ALA A 550 12.16 -23.65 -5.61
N GLN A 551 13.02 -22.61 -5.64
CA GLN A 551 13.04 -21.58 -4.60
C GLN A 551 11.80 -20.70 -4.61
N GLN A 552 11.33 -20.29 -5.79
CA GLN A 552 10.08 -19.52 -5.90
C GLN A 552 8.90 -20.33 -5.36
N VAL A 553 8.87 -21.64 -5.65
CA VAL A 553 7.85 -22.55 -5.11
C VAL A 553 7.94 -22.66 -3.58
N ALA A 554 9.14 -22.87 -3.02
CA ALA A 554 9.34 -22.96 -1.57
C ALA A 554 8.94 -21.66 -0.85
N ARG A 555 9.32 -20.51 -1.44
CA ARG A 555 8.93 -19.18 -0.94
C ARG A 555 7.40 -18.98 -0.96
N ALA A 556 6.75 -19.36 -2.05
CA ALA A 556 5.30 -19.26 -2.18
C ALA A 556 4.59 -20.12 -1.12
N GLN A 557 5.06 -21.34 -0.88
CA GLN A 557 4.50 -22.23 0.15
C GLN A 557 4.66 -21.65 1.56
N PHE A 558 5.85 -21.14 1.89
CA PHE A 558 6.13 -20.53 3.19
C PHE A 558 5.24 -19.31 3.43
N THR A 559 5.19 -18.36 2.48
CA THR A 559 4.39 -17.15 2.62
C THR A 559 2.89 -17.42 2.64
N ALA A 560 2.42 -18.43 1.90
CA ALA A 560 1.04 -18.90 2.01
C ALA A 560 0.74 -19.45 3.40
N GLY A 561 1.70 -20.15 4.03
CA GLY A 561 1.61 -20.61 5.44
C GLY A 561 1.47 -19.44 6.41
N ALA A 562 2.32 -18.41 6.27
CA ALA A 562 2.29 -17.20 7.10
C ALA A 562 0.96 -16.44 6.95
N ARG A 563 0.45 -16.28 5.71
CA ARG A 563 -0.86 -15.66 5.46
C ARG A 563 -2.01 -16.45 6.08
N ARG A 564 -1.98 -17.80 5.99
CA ARG A 564 -2.98 -18.63 6.69
C ARG A 564 -2.94 -18.40 8.19
N GLN A 565 -1.75 -18.31 8.79
CA GLN A 565 -1.61 -18.05 10.23
C GLN A 565 -2.16 -16.67 10.60
N ARG A 566 -1.91 -15.64 9.80
CA ARG A 566 -2.50 -14.30 10.00
C ARG A 566 -4.03 -14.37 9.97
N ARG A 567 -4.61 -15.01 8.95
CA ARG A 567 -6.08 -15.18 8.86
C ARG A 567 -6.66 -15.97 10.05
N THR A 568 -5.92 -16.93 10.60
CA THR A 568 -6.33 -17.62 11.84
C THR A 568 -6.42 -16.65 13.01
N LEU A 569 -5.47 -15.70 13.14
CA LEU A 569 -5.52 -14.66 14.16
C LEU A 569 -6.66 -13.66 13.91
N GLU A 570 -6.86 -13.26 12.67
CA GLU A 570 -7.96 -12.37 12.27
C GLU A 570 -9.35 -12.98 12.54
N ALA A 571 -9.48 -14.30 12.54
CA ALA A 571 -10.71 -14.96 12.94
C ALA A 571 -11.01 -14.86 14.46
N LEU A 572 -10.07 -14.37 15.26
CA LEU A 572 -10.22 -14.13 16.70
C LEU A 572 -10.65 -12.70 17.06
N LEU A 573 -11.04 -11.89 16.09
CA LEU A 573 -11.51 -10.49 16.28
C LEU A 573 -12.94 -10.42 16.86
N THR A 574 -13.26 -11.36 17.73
CA THR A 574 -14.51 -11.41 18.50
C THR A 574 -14.20 -11.88 19.93
N PRO A 575 -14.97 -11.46 20.95
CA PRO A 575 -14.72 -11.87 22.32
C PRO A 575 -14.94 -13.36 22.52
N ILE A 576 -13.85 -14.14 22.60
CA ILE A 576 -13.84 -15.60 22.85
C ILE A 576 -13.25 -15.90 24.24
N GLY A 577 -12.41 -14.99 24.78
CA GLY A 577 -11.78 -15.11 26.09
C GLY A 577 -10.34 -15.66 26.03
N SER A 578 -9.92 -16.35 27.10
CA SER A 578 -8.54 -16.81 27.29
C SER A 578 -8.01 -17.69 26.16
N ASP A 579 -8.86 -18.49 25.53
CA ASP A 579 -8.44 -19.38 24.43
C ASP A 579 -7.91 -18.60 23.22
N ALA A 580 -8.53 -17.45 22.90
CA ALA A 580 -8.03 -16.57 21.85
C ALA A 580 -6.71 -15.91 22.26
N VAL A 581 -6.57 -15.48 23.51
CA VAL A 581 -5.33 -14.93 24.07
C VAL A 581 -4.19 -15.94 23.95
N ASP A 582 -4.40 -17.21 24.32
CA ASP A 582 -3.39 -18.26 24.25
C ASP A 582 -2.91 -18.54 22.83
N GLN A 583 -3.83 -18.54 21.87
CA GLN A 583 -3.52 -18.71 20.44
C GLN A 583 -2.70 -17.57 19.88
N ALA A 584 -3.01 -16.32 20.27
CA ALA A 584 -2.39 -15.11 19.73
C ALA A 584 -1.05 -14.77 20.42
N TRP A 585 -0.89 -15.09 21.72
CA TRP A 585 0.17 -14.58 22.59
C TRP A 585 1.59 -14.75 22.05
N ARG A 586 1.92 -15.95 21.59
CA ARG A 586 3.27 -16.27 21.07
C ARG A 586 3.66 -15.42 19.84
N TRP A 587 2.67 -14.96 19.07
CA TRP A 587 2.88 -14.19 17.84
C TRP A 587 3.25 -12.73 18.09
N LEU A 588 3.08 -12.25 19.33
CA LEU A 588 3.58 -10.94 19.75
C LEU A 588 5.12 -10.83 19.64
N ALA A 589 5.86 -11.93 19.65
CA ALA A 589 7.30 -11.98 19.46
C ALA A 589 7.72 -12.23 17.99
N SER A 590 6.79 -12.33 17.06
CA SER A 590 7.11 -12.58 15.65
C SER A 590 7.99 -11.49 15.07
N ASP A 591 8.90 -11.87 14.17
CA ASP A 591 9.62 -10.89 13.33
C ASP A 591 8.75 -10.34 12.19
N ASP A 592 7.68 -11.07 11.84
CA ASP A 592 6.70 -10.65 10.83
C ASP A 592 5.74 -9.60 11.41
N PRO A 593 5.78 -8.34 10.93
CA PRO A 593 4.96 -7.26 11.48
C PRO A 593 3.46 -7.49 11.27
N GLN A 594 3.07 -8.23 10.23
CA GLN A 594 1.66 -8.54 9.97
C GLN A 594 1.12 -9.56 10.98
N LEU A 595 1.95 -10.52 11.39
CA LEU A 595 1.58 -11.47 12.46
C LEU A 595 1.52 -10.79 13.82
N VAL A 596 2.46 -9.88 14.13
CA VAL A 596 2.41 -9.08 15.37
C VAL A 596 1.14 -8.23 15.42
N HIS A 597 0.82 -7.54 14.32
CA HIS A 597 -0.39 -6.71 14.23
C HIS A 597 -1.66 -7.55 14.44
N ALA A 598 -1.81 -8.67 13.71
CA ALA A 598 -2.98 -9.54 13.83
C ALA A 598 -3.11 -10.14 15.24
N ALA A 599 -1.99 -10.52 15.88
CA ALA A 599 -1.99 -11.01 17.25
C ALA A 599 -2.42 -9.95 18.27
N ARG A 600 -1.93 -8.73 18.12
CA ARG A 600 -2.36 -7.60 18.97
C ARG A 600 -3.86 -7.35 18.82
N MET A 601 -4.36 -7.26 17.58
CA MET A 601 -5.79 -7.06 17.33
C MET A 601 -6.63 -8.19 17.93
N ALA A 602 -6.21 -9.45 17.77
CA ALA A 602 -6.88 -10.58 18.39
C ALA A 602 -6.97 -10.46 19.92
N ILE A 603 -5.87 -10.05 20.58
CA ILE A 603 -5.82 -9.88 22.04
C ILE A 603 -6.66 -8.67 22.49
N GLU A 604 -6.58 -7.55 21.78
CA GLU A 604 -7.34 -6.33 22.10
C GLU A 604 -8.86 -6.53 22.05
N HIS A 605 -9.36 -7.50 21.29
CA HIS A 605 -10.79 -7.88 21.27
C HIS A 605 -11.22 -8.76 22.45
N GLN A 606 -10.27 -9.28 23.23
CA GLN A 606 -10.63 -10.14 24.37
C GLN A 606 -10.89 -9.30 25.64
N PRO A 607 -11.74 -9.78 26.57
CA PRO A 607 -11.93 -9.12 27.84
C PRO A 607 -10.60 -8.89 28.56
N LEU A 608 -10.38 -7.67 29.05
CA LEU A 608 -9.09 -7.23 29.60
C LEU A 608 -8.61 -8.10 30.77
N ASP A 609 -9.52 -8.53 31.63
CA ASP A 609 -9.25 -9.40 32.78
C ASP A 609 -8.67 -10.77 32.39
N THR A 610 -8.81 -11.19 31.13
CA THR A 610 -8.26 -12.47 30.65
C THR A 610 -6.77 -12.39 30.29
N TRP A 611 -6.18 -11.19 30.15
CA TRP A 611 -4.80 -11.03 29.70
C TRP A 611 -3.97 -9.91 30.39
N GLU A 612 -4.57 -9.04 31.19
CA GLU A 612 -3.90 -7.92 31.87
C GLU A 612 -2.73 -8.40 32.72
N SER A 613 -2.99 -9.31 33.68
CA SER A 613 -1.95 -9.85 34.58
C SER A 613 -0.82 -10.54 33.80
N ARG A 614 -1.17 -11.32 32.79
CA ARG A 614 -0.20 -11.98 31.91
C ARG A 614 0.69 -10.97 31.18
N ALA A 615 0.12 -9.84 30.72
CA ALA A 615 0.89 -8.81 30.04
C ALA A 615 1.93 -8.17 30.97
N ILE A 616 1.57 -7.84 32.21
CA ILE A 616 2.45 -7.24 33.21
C ILE A 616 3.59 -8.22 33.62
N GLU A 617 3.28 -9.49 33.72
CA GLU A 617 4.20 -10.54 34.21
C GLU A 617 5.03 -11.18 33.08
N GLU A 618 4.78 -10.85 31.81
CA GLU A 618 5.42 -11.48 30.65
C GLU A 618 6.96 -11.35 30.69
N PRO A 619 7.71 -12.48 30.78
CA PRO A 619 9.16 -12.42 30.91
C PRO A 619 9.90 -12.09 29.62
N ASN A 620 9.35 -12.47 28.45
CA ASN A 620 10.00 -12.27 27.17
C ASN A 620 9.88 -10.80 26.72
N PRO A 621 10.99 -10.04 26.57
CA PRO A 621 10.91 -8.60 26.26
C PRO A 621 10.26 -8.31 24.92
N ARG A 622 10.34 -9.21 23.92
CA ARG A 622 9.71 -9.04 22.61
C ARG A 622 8.19 -9.20 22.66
N VAL A 623 7.68 -10.07 23.52
CA VAL A 623 6.25 -10.21 23.79
C VAL A 623 5.77 -9.05 24.64
N ALA A 624 6.48 -8.79 25.75
CA ALA A 624 6.12 -7.78 26.72
C ALA A 624 5.90 -6.40 26.11
N VAL A 625 6.78 -5.93 25.22
CA VAL A 625 6.66 -4.61 24.60
C VAL A 625 5.36 -4.45 23.80
N ASN A 626 4.94 -5.46 23.05
CA ASN A 626 3.70 -5.44 22.29
C ASN A 626 2.46 -5.61 23.18
N ALA A 627 2.55 -6.42 24.23
CA ALA A 627 1.50 -6.56 25.23
C ALA A 627 1.29 -5.27 26.04
N MET A 628 2.38 -4.58 26.42
CA MET A 628 2.33 -3.27 27.08
C MET A 628 1.71 -2.19 26.20
N LEU A 629 1.99 -2.19 24.90
CA LEU A 629 1.35 -1.28 23.97
C LEU A 629 -0.17 -1.51 23.93
N SER A 630 -0.62 -2.75 23.77
CA SER A 630 -2.06 -3.07 23.79
C SER A 630 -2.70 -2.66 25.12
N LEU A 631 -2.00 -2.89 26.23
CA LEU A 631 -2.49 -2.53 27.58
C LEU A 631 -2.60 -1.01 27.76
N ALA A 632 -1.61 -0.24 27.29
CA ALA A 632 -1.67 1.23 27.33
C ALA A 632 -2.81 1.80 26.47
N ARG A 633 -3.07 1.19 25.31
CA ARG A 633 -4.17 1.56 24.41
C ARG A 633 -5.55 1.31 25.04
N SER A 634 -5.69 0.33 25.94
CA SER A 634 -6.96 0.06 26.61
C SER A 634 -7.47 1.25 27.41
N GLY A 635 -6.57 2.11 27.88
CA GLY A 635 -6.91 3.26 28.74
C GLY A 635 -7.50 2.85 30.08
N ALA A 636 -7.21 1.62 30.53
CA ALA A 636 -7.71 1.15 31.83
C ALA A 636 -7.21 2.04 32.97
N PRO A 637 -8.10 2.47 33.90
CA PRO A 637 -7.70 3.34 35.01
C PRO A 637 -6.67 2.66 35.92
N GLY A 638 -5.65 3.41 36.35
CA GLY A 638 -4.64 2.96 37.32
C GLY A 638 -3.57 2.00 36.76
N ILE A 639 -3.62 1.63 35.45
CA ILE A 639 -2.71 0.65 34.86
C ILE A 639 -1.36 1.25 34.43
N LYS A 640 -1.29 2.55 34.15
CA LYS A 640 -0.12 3.22 33.61
C LYS A 640 1.16 3.04 34.45
N PRO A 641 1.12 3.14 35.82
CA PRO A 641 2.31 2.89 36.63
C PRO A 641 2.89 1.47 36.45
N ALA A 642 2.05 0.47 36.34
CA ALA A 642 2.48 -0.92 36.12
C ALA A 642 3.15 -1.09 34.74
N ILE A 643 2.57 -0.47 33.69
CA ILE A 643 3.13 -0.47 32.33
C ILE A 643 4.52 0.17 32.33
N VAL A 644 4.67 1.38 32.90
CA VAL A 644 5.94 2.11 32.95
C VAL A 644 6.99 1.30 33.71
N ASN A 645 6.63 0.74 34.88
CA ASN A 645 7.56 -0.10 35.66
C ASN A 645 8.01 -1.32 34.84
N ARG A 646 7.10 -1.96 34.12
CA ARG A 646 7.41 -3.13 33.29
C ARG A 646 8.35 -2.75 32.14
N LEU A 647 8.09 -1.66 31.44
CA LEU A 647 8.94 -1.16 30.37
C LEU A 647 10.35 -0.81 30.87
N ASN A 648 10.47 -0.14 32.02
CA ASN A 648 11.76 0.23 32.62
C ASN A 648 12.62 -1.00 32.97
N GLY A 649 12.01 -2.17 33.16
CA GLY A 649 12.72 -3.43 33.44
C GLY A 649 13.01 -4.30 32.20
N LEU A 650 12.75 -3.83 30.98
CA LEU A 650 13.00 -4.60 29.77
C LEU A 650 14.45 -4.52 29.30
N ALA A 651 14.98 -5.63 28.79
CA ALA A 651 16.24 -5.70 28.06
C ALA A 651 16.04 -5.19 26.62
N PHE A 652 16.19 -3.88 26.41
CA PHE A 652 15.91 -3.24 25.11
C PHE A 652 16.85 -3.70 23.99
N GLU A 653 18.04 -4.22 24.30
CA GLU A 653 18.97 -4.82 23.35
C GLU A 653 18.41 -6.07 22.67
N GLU A 654 17.44 -6.74 23.28
CA GLU A 654 16.77 -7.92 22.73
C GLU A 654 15.56 -7.57 21.84
N ILE A 655 15.16 -6.28 21.82
CA ILE A 655 13.97 -5.80 21.15
C ILE A 655 14.33 -5.31 19.73
N SER A 656 13.48 -5.61 18.74
CA SER A 656 13.65 -5.12 17.38
C SER A 656 13.42 -3.61 17.30
N ARG A 657 13.87 -2.97 16.20
CA ARG A 657 13.61 -1.54 15.93
C ARG A 657 12.11 -1.19 16.03
N ARG A 658 11.23 -2.04 15.48
CA ARG A 658 9.77 -1.84 15.57
C ARG A 658 9.28 -1.98 17.01
N GLY A 659 9.83 -2.91 17.77
CA GLY A 659 9.54 -3.03 19.19
C GLY A 659 9.99 -1.81 20.01
N LEU A 660 11.15 -1.21 19.67
CA LEU A 660 11.57 0.05 20.29
C LEU A 660 10.62 1.21 19.96
N GLN A 661 10.13 1.30 18.73
CA GLN A 661 9.09 2.27 18.36
C GLN A 661 7.80 2.05 19.18
N ALA A 662 7.39 0.79 19.34
CA ALA A 662 6.24 0.43 20.18
C ALA A 662 6.46 0.82 21.65
N ALA A 663 7.65 0.60 22.21
CA ALA A 663 7.99 1.01 23.58
C ALA A 663 7.93 2.54 23.74
N ILE A 664 8.52 3.31 22.82
CA ILE A 664 8.51 4.78 22.85
C ILE A 664 7.07 5.28 22.79
N TYR A 665 6.26 4.73 21.92
CA TYR A 665 4.85 5.11 21.81
C TYR A 665 4.06 4.72 23.06
N THR A 666 4.34 3.57 23.66
CA THR A 666 3.73 3.15 24.94
C THR A 666 4.06 4.13 26.07
N TYR A 667 5.33 4.56 26.16
CA TYR A 667 5.71 5.61 27.11
C TYR A 667 4.94 6.92 26.83
N GLN A 668 4.81 7.34 25.58
CA GLN A 668 4.03 8.51 25.20
C GLN A 668 2.58 8.41 25.70
N LEU A 669 1.90 7.28 25.48
CA LEU A 669 0.53 7.04 25.94
C LEU A 669 0.41 7.10 27.48
N CYS A 670 1.42 6.61 28.19
CA CYS A 670 1.42 6.60 29.65
C CYS A 670 1.77 7.97 30.26
N LEU A 671 2.73 8.69 29.68
CA LEU A 671 3.29 9.92 30.27
C LEU A 671 2.53 11.19 29.89
N THR A 672 1.66 11.15 28.88
CA THR A 672 0.89 12.34 28.43
C THR A 672 -0.12 12.82 29.47
N ASP A 673 -0.66 11.90 30.28
CA ASP A 673 -1.58 12.21 31.37
C ASP A 673 -0.87 12.00 32.72
N ASP A 674 -0.46 13.11 33.33
CA ASP A 674 0.53 13.15 34.43
C ASP A 674 0.03 12.68 35.80
N ALA A 675 -1.27 12.48 35.99
CA ALA A 675 -1.85 12.29 37.32
C ALA A 675 -1.48 10.92 37.96
N GLU A 676 -1.16 9.91 37.15
CA GLU A 676 -0.93 8.54 37.63
C GLU A 676 0.55 8.16 37.77
N ILE A 677 1.48 8.90 37.16
CA ILE A 677 2.90 8.55 37.10
C ILE A 677 3.76 9.37 38.04
N SER A 678 4.51 8.71 38.93
CA SER A 678 5.41 9.37 39.87
C SER A 678 6.61 10.05 39.20
N ALA A 679 7.18 11.07 39.87
CA ALA A 679 8.39 11.74 39.37
C ALA A 679 9.61 10.79 39.26
N GLU A 680 9.69 9.74 40.06
CA GLU A 680 10.73 8.73 39.98
C GLU A 680 10.57 7.87 38.71
N GLN A 681 9.35 7.38 38.45
CA GLN A 681 9.06 6.61 37.24
C GLN A 681 9.35 7.40 35.95
N LYS A 682 9.01 8.70 35.92
CA LYS A 682 9.35 9.59 34.82
C LYS A 682 10.84 9.71 34.60
N ARG A 683 11.64 9.86 35.67
CA ARG A 683 13.12 9.96 35.56
C ARG A 683 13.76 8.67 35.05
N THR A 684 13.18 7.52 35.35
CA THR A 684 13.70 6.22 34.91
C THR A 684 13.33 5.92 33.45
N ALA A 685 12.24 6.52 32.95
CA ALA A 685 11.74 6.35 31.58
C ALA A 685 12.48 7.22 30.54
N ILE A 686 13.23 8.24 30.98
CA ILE A 686 14.04 9.16 30.15
C ILE A 686 15.51 8.71 30.13
#